data_160eb2371c0f640378fe4c2dbcf9e14f
#
_entry.id   160eb2371c0f640378fe4c2dbcf9e14f
#
_cell.length_a   1.000
_cell.length_b   1.000
_cell.length_c   1.000
_cell.angle_alpha   90.00
_cell.angle_beta   90.00
_cell.angle_gamma   90.00
#
_symmetry.space_group_name_H-M   'P 1'
#
loop_
_entity.id
_entity.type
_entity.pdbx_description
1 polymer ?
#
loop_
_entity_poly.entity_id
_entity_poly.type
_entity_poly.pdbx_seq_one_letter_code
_entity_poly.pdbx_strand_id
1 'polypeptide(L)'
;MENNNKNKGPNKNRQGWGIILFTTLLVTFVVMGLYSMMQGGSASEISYDKFLKLVDNGKVESVTFTNSRINIVLTDDARKEKAEGKLTEVKDNEKASADQSDSSDSKESEDQENVMDSLLGQISQMQGSSKSKEPDYYTGNVSDDTLVKRLDKAGVEFKSQIPDTASSLIMDIFITVILPIVLLVFMFNFLMKKMSKGGGMMGIGKSNAKMYMEKQTGVTFLDVAGEDEAKESLQEVVDFLHNPGKYTGIGAKLPKGALLVGPPGTGKTLLAKAVAGEAKVPFFSLSGSAFVEMYVGVGASRVRDLFKQAQQMAPCIVFIDEIDAIGKSRDSALGGGGNDEREQTLNQLLAEMDGFDTNKGLLVLAATNRPEVLDPALLRPGRFDRRIIVDKPDLKGRVEILKVHAKDVKMDETVNLEEIALATSGAVGSDLANMINEAAITAVKHGRQVVSQKDLFEAVEVVLVGKEKKDRIMSAEERRIVSYHEVGHALVTALQKNTEPVQKITIVPRTMGALGYVMQTPEEEKFLNTKKELEAMIVVALGGRAAEEIVFDTVTTGASNDIEQATKIARAMITQYGMSEHFGLMGLESVQSRYLDGRAVRNCGEATAAEIDEEIMKMLKASYEEAKRLLSANRDALDKIAAFLIEKETITGKEFMKIFREVKGIPEPEEADGEKKEEQESGRILMKPTETQAAEPETVKEPETEKEPETQATEIQSQETVAEEKSE
;
A
#
# COMPACT_ATOMS: atom_id res chain seq x y z
N MET A 1 6.35 -62.06 -19.80
CA MET A 1 5.24 -61.72 -20.70
C MET A 1 5.00 -60.24 -20.62
N GLU A 2 5.47 -59.56 -21.61
CA GLU A 2 5.33 -58.15 -21.86
C GLU A 2 3.87 -57.74 -22.04
N ASN A 3 3.49 -56.58 -21.60
CA ASN A 3 2.43 -55.84 -22.24
C ASN A 3 2.70 -54.31 -22.15
N ASN A 4 3.17 -53.84 -23.27
CA ASN A 4 3.31 -52.45 -23.61
C ASN A 4 1.92 -51.78 -23.80
N ASN A 5 1.61 -50.77 -23.07
CA ASN A 5 0.50 -49.89 -23.45
C ASN A 5 0.96 -48.43 -23.50
N LYS A 6 1.26 -47.96 -24.71
CA LYS A 6 1.59 -46.57 -25.01
C LYS A 6 0.30 -45.74 -25.09
N ASN A 7 0.01 -44.98 -24.10
CA ASN A 7 -1.00 -43.92 -24.18
C ASN A 7 -0.38 -42.65 -24.79
N LYS A 8 -0.80 -42.32 -26.00
CA LYS A 8 -0.51 -41.04 -26.69
C LYS A 8 -1.29 -39.89 -26.02
N GLY A 9 -0.60 -38.98 -25.34
CA GLY A 9 -1.15 -37.72 -24.88
C GLY A 9 -1.44 -36.73 -26.05
N PRO A 10 -2.32 -35.75 -25.83
CA PRO A 10 -2.81 -34.87 -26.87
C PRO A 10 -1.77 -33.86 -27.35
N ASN A 11 -1.79 -33.63 -28.65
CA ASN A 11 -0.92 -32.83 -29.50
C ASN A 11 -0.84 -31.35 -29.08
N LYS A 12 0.24 -30.93 -28.45
CA LYS A 12 0.54 -29.51 -28.03
C LYS A 12 1.13 -28.66 -29.17
N ASN A 13 1.19 -29.13 -30.41
CA ASN A 13 1.88 -28.44 -31.51
C ASN A 13 1.02 -27.47 -32.33
N ARG A 14 -0.26 -27.25 -32.03
CA ARG A 14 -1.12 -26.39 -32.85
C ARG A 14 -1.02 -24.89 -32.57
N GLN A 15 -0.59 -24.46 -31.37
CA GLN A 15 -0.49 -23.03 -31.03
C GLN A 15 0.82 -22.36 -31.51
N GLY A 16 1.91 -23.11 -31.63
CA GLY A 16 3.19 -22.60 -32.15
C GLY A 16 3.15 -22.23 -33.62
N TRP A 17 2.38 -22.94 -34.44
CA TRP A 17 2.28 -22.69 -35.87
C TRP A 17 1.55 -21.40 -36.25
N GLY A 18 0.56 -20.99 -35.47
CA GLY A 18 -0.16 -19.72 -35.64
C GLY A 18 0.71 -18.48 -35.48
N ILE A 19 1.57 -18.50 -34.47
CA ILE A 19 2.50 -17.38 -34.17
C ILE A 19 3.59 -17.29 -35.24
N ILE A 20 4.10 -18.43 -35.70
CA ILE A 20 5.12 -18.51 -36.78
C ILE A 20 4.52 -18.00 -38.10
N LEU A 21 3.29 -18.38 -38.43
CA LEU A 21 2.59 -17.93 -39.61
C LEU A 21 2.33 -16.42 -39.60
N PHE A 22 1.94 -15.87 -38.46
CA PHE A 22 1.68 -14.45 -38.28
C PHE A 22 2.96 -13.61 -38.38
N THR A 23 4.08 -14.03 -37.76
CA THR A 23 5.36 -13.33 -37.85
C THR A 23 5.95 -13.41 -39.28
N THR A 24 5.77 -14.52 -39.94
CA THR A 24 6.18 -14.68 -41.36
C THR A 24 5.44 -13.71 -42.27
N LEU A 25 4.12 -13.64 -42.09
CA LEU A 25 3.25 -12.75 -42.87
C LEU A 25 3.58 -11.27 -42.64
N LEU A 26 3.88 -10.90 -41.38
CA LEU A 26 4.27 -9.56 -41.02
C LEU A 26 5.63 -9.14 -41.62
N VAL A 27 6.64 -10.01 -41.59
CA VAL A 27 7.96 -9.76 -42.21
C VAL A 27 7.84 -9.66 -43.70
N THR A 28 7.04 -10.51 -44.34
CA THR A 28 6.80 -10.46 -45.80
C THR A 28 6.12 -9.14 -46.19
N PHE A 29 5.16 -8.67 -45.37
CA PHE A 29 4.46 -7.40 -45.61
C PHE A 29 5.41 -6.19 -45.48
N VAL A 30 6.33 -6.20 -44.51
CA VAL A 30 7.35 -5.16 -44.33
C VAL A 30 8.34 -5.14 -45.47
N VAL A 31 8.82 -6.32 -45.91
CA VAL A 31 9.75 -6.43 -47.06
C VAL A 31 9.06 -5.98 -48.36
N MET A 32 7.80 -6.34 -48.56
CA MET A 32 7.01 -5.91 -49.71
C MET A 32 6.72 -4.40 -49.70
N GLY A 33 6.50 -3.81 -48.51
CA GLY A 33 6.37 -2.36 -48.32
C GLY A 33 7.66 -1.62 -48.65
N LEU A 34 8.81 -2.12 -48.18
CA LEU A 34 10.13 -1.55 -48.47
C LEU A 34 10.47 -1.67 -49.98
N TYR A 35 10.15 -2.78 -50.64
CA TYR A 35 10.35 -2.96 -52.05
C TYR A 35 9.46 -2.02 -52.90
N SER A 36 8.21 -1.81 -52.48
CA SER A 36 7.31 -0.83 -53.11
C SER A 36 7.82 0.60 -52.96
N MET A 37 8.48 0.93 -51.82
CA MET A 37 9.05 2.23 -51.57
C MET A 37 10.33 2.52 -52.39
N MET A 38 11.09 1.47 -52.73
CA MET A 38 12.28 1.56 -53.59
C MET A 38 11.96 1.71 -55.10
N GLN A 39 10.75 1.38 -55.56
CA GLN A 39 10.34 1.56 -56.96
C GLN A 39 9.82 2.97 -57.30
N GLY A 40 9.67 3.86 -56.32
CA GLY A 40 9.28 5.25 -56.55
C GLY A 40 10.44 6.08 -57.08
N GLY A 41 10.66 6.10 -58.38
CA GLY A 41 11.60 7.03 -59.02
C GLY A 41 11.15 8.50 -58.86
N SER A 42 12.10 9.41 -58.71
CA SER A 42 11.90 10.85 -58.45
C SER A 42 11.30 11.68 -59.60
N ALA A 43 10.78 11.07 -60.63
CA ALA A 43 10.13 11.75 -61.76
C ALA A 43 8.70 12.21 -61.40
N SER A 44 8.38 13.47 -61.58
CA SER A 44 7.05 14.03 -61.33
C SER A 44 6.11 13.85 -62.51
N GLU A 45 4.84 13.58 -62.21
CA GLU A 45 3.80 13.47 -63.27
C GLU A 45 3.45 14.86 -63.82
N ILE A 46 3.33 14.98 -65.15
CA ILE A 46 2.81 16.15 -65.81
C ILE A 46 1.68 15.78 -66.79
N SER A 47 0.76 16.74 -67.02
CA SER A 47 -0.31 16.54 -67.98
C SER A 47 0.24 16.46 -69.39
N TYR A 48 -0.42 15.68 -70.27
CA TYR A 48 -0.03 15.48 -71.67
C TYR A 48 0.07 16.80 -72.41
N ASP A 49 -0.80 17.80 -72.16
CA ASP A 49 -0.76 19.14 -72.72
C ASP A 49 0.51 19.91 -72.34
N LYS A 50 0.95 19.82 -71.08
CA LYS A 50 2.21 20.40 -70.61
C LYS A 50 3.42 19.74 -71.29
N PHE A 51 3.38 18.42 -71.49
CA PHE A 51 4.40 17.73 -72.27
C PHE A 51 4.53 18.25 -73.68
N LEU A 52 3.40 18.40 -74.43
CA LEU A 52 3.43 18.94 -75.77
C LEU A 52 4.00 20.35 -75.85
N LYS A 53 3.68 21.21 -74.88
CA LYS A 53 4.25 22.59 -74.75
C LYS A 53 5.76 22.55 -74.52
N LEU A 54 6.26 21.59 -73.72
CA LEU A 54 7.70 21.44 -73.52
C LEU A 54 8.42 20.97 -74.78
N VAL A 55 7.79 20.09 -75.56
CA VAL A 55 8.29 19.63 -76.86
C VAL A 55 8.34 20.81 -77.86
N ASP A 56 7.24 21.56 -78.01
CA ASP A 56 7.15 22.68 -78.98
C ASP A 56 8.12 23.81 -78.62
N ASN A 57 8.47 23.98 -77.34
CA ASN A 57 9.43 24.97 -76.88
C ASN A 57 10.90 24.48 -76.92
N GLY A 58 11.18 23.30 -77.40
CA GLY A 58 12.52 22.74 -77.53
C GLY A 58 13.21 22.38 -76.20
N LYS A 59 12.43 22.18 -75.14
CA LYS A 59 12.92 21.92 -73.78
C LYS A 59 13.05 20.43 -73.43
N VAL A 60 12.72 19.55 -74.36
CA VAL A 60 12.79 18.06 -74.21
C VAL A 60 13.98 17.56 -75.05
N GLU A 61 14.88 16.80 -74.35
CA GLU A 61 16.05 16.19 -74.97
C GLU A 61 15.70 14.81 -75.58
N SER A 62 15.06 14.00 -74.75
CA SER A 62 14.63 12.64 -75.24
C SER A 62 13.34 12.18 -74.55
N VAL A 63 12.65 11.27 -75.26
CA VAL A 63 11.39 10.68 -74.82
C VAL A 63 11.48 9.18 -74.93
N THR A 64 11.11 8.45 -73.89
CA THR A 64 11.05 6.99 -73.85
C THR A 64 9.61 6.51 -73.62
N PHE A 65 9.07 5.82 -74.66
CA PHE A 65 7.74 5.21 -74.60
C PHE A 65 7.81 3.88 -73.83
N THR A 66 7.02 3.74 -72.78
CA THR A 66 6.77 2.47 -72.07
C THR A 66 5.30 2.08 -72.24
N ASN A 67 4.90 0.86 -71.91
CA ASN A 67 3.52 0.38 -72.13
C ASN A 67 2.45 1.25 -71.41
N SER A 68 2.77 1.92 -70.27
CA SER A 68 1.81 2.66 -69.44
C SER A 68 2.06 4.16 -69.45
N ARG A 69 3.27 4.63 -69.72
CA ARG A 69 3.66 6.04 -69.57
C ARG A 69 4.75 6.45 -70.54
N ILE A 70 4.84 7.73 -70.79
CA ILE A 70 5.88 8.38 -71.62
C ILE A 70 6.85 9.06 -70.61
N ASN A 71 8.09 8.62 -70.54
CA ASN A 71 9.14 9.19 -69.71
C ASN A 71 9.85 10.30 -70.50
N ILE A 72 10.07 11.42 -69.87
CA ILE A 72 10.54 12.66 -70.50
C ILE A 72 11.83 13.10 -69.87
N VAL A 73 12.87 13.31 -70.63
CA VAL A 73 14.15 13.82 -70.21
C VAL A 73 14.28 15.24 -70.73
N LEU A 74 14.52 16.20 -69.88
CA LEU A 74 14.69 17.60 -70.24
C LEU A 74 16.11 17.90 -70.75
N THR A 75 16.25 18.94 -71.56
CA THR A 75 17.55 19.51 -71.93
C THR A 75 18.26 20.07 -70.71
N ASP A 76 19.60 20.13 -70.69
CA ASP A 76 20.38 20.60 -69.54
C ASP A 76 20.03 22.01 -69.12
N ASP A 77 19.65 22.90 -70.08
CA ASP A 77 19.20 24.25 -69.75
C ASP A 77 17.79 24.24 -69.12
N ALA A 78 16.89 23.40 -69.59
CA ALA A 78 15.56 23.25 -69.01
C ALA A 78 15.60 22.61 -67.61
N ARG A 79 16.60 21.74 -67.30
CA ARG A 79 16.84 21.25 -65.97
C ARG A 79 17.29 22.31 -64.99
N LYS A 80 18.16 23.21 -65.44
CA LYS A 80 18.56 24.40 -64.59
C LYS A 80 17.38 25.30 -64.31
N GLU A 81 16.54 25.58 -65.31
CA GLU A 81 15.33 26.36 -65.13
C GLU A 81 14.34 25.69 -64.19
N LYS A 82 14.23 24.32 -64.22
CA LYS A 82 13.43 23.53 -63.28
C LYS A 82 13.96 23.68 -61.85
N ALA A 83 15.27 23.57 -61.65
CA ALA A 83 15.93 23.72 -60.35
C ALA A 83 15.81 25.15 -59.77
N GLU A 84 15.76 26.20 -60.65
CA GLU A 84 15.57 27.58 -60.24
C GLU A 84 14.11 27.99 -60.08
N GLY A 85 13.16 27.04 -60.25
CA GLY A 85 11.72 27.33 -60.16
C GLY A 85 11.15 28.23 -61.21
N LYS A 86 11.93 28.48 -62.31
CA LYS A 86 11.56 29.39 -63.45
C LYS A 86 10.84 28.66 -64.59
N LEU A 87 10.76 27.31 -64.53
CA LEU A 87 10.04 26.50 -65.52
C LEU A 87 8.51 26.54 -65.28
N THR A 88 8.05 27.60 -64.62
CA THR A 88 6.65 27.79 -64.28
C THR A 88 6.06 28.86 -65.16
N GLU A 89 5.21 28.47 -66.04
CA GLU A 89 3.94 29.16 -66.28
C GLU A 89 2.90 28.12 -66.75
N VAL A 90 2.31 27.49 -65.75
CA VAL A 90 0.86 27.26 -65.67
C VAL A 90 0.48 27.07 -64.23
N LYS A 91 0.00 28.09 -63.58
CA LYS A 91 -0.73 28.03 -62.34
C LYS A 91 -2.08 27.38 -62.58
N ASP A 92 -2.38 26.33 -61.95
CA ASP A 92 -3.75 25.92 -61.71
C ASP A 92 -3.97 25.85 -60.19
N ASN A 93 -4.99 26.57 -59.75
CA ASN A 93 -5.56 26.58 -58.41
C ASN A 93 -6.10 25.21 -58.06
N GLU A 94 -5.69 24.69 -56.92
CA GLU A 94 -6.66 24.09 -56.00
C GLU A 94 -6.10 24.08 -54.57
N LYS A 95 -6.88 24.71 -53.70
CA LYS A 95 -6.74 24.69 -52.24
C LYS A 95 -7.22 23.35 -51.68
N ALA A 96 -6.52 22.83 -50.69
CA ALA A 96 -7.11 22.39 -49.45
C ALA A 96 -6.01 21.93 -48.51
N SER A 97 -5.88 22.66 -47.55
CA SER A 97 -5.96 22.61 -46.09
C SER A 97 -4.80 21.89 -45.39
N ALA A 98 -4.11 22.77 -44.72
CA ALA A 98 -3.15 22.53 -43.68
C ALA A 98 -3.78 21.86 -42.47
N ASP A 99 -3.01 21.04 -41.80
CA ASP A 99 -3.00 21.19 -40.34
C ASP A 99 -1.60 20.94 -39.80
N GLN A 100 -1.21 21.90 -38.95
CA GLN A 100 0.05 21.94 -38.24
C GLN A 100 0.00 21.01 -37.01
N SER A 101 1.07 20.34 -36.71
CA SER A 101 1.45 20.15 -35.31
C SER A 101 2.96 20.08 -35.17
N ASP A 102 3.38 21.08 -34.44
CA ASP A 102 4.66 21.30 -33.80
C ASP A 102 5.10 20.12 -32.94
N SER A 103 6.35 19.73 -32.98
CA SER A 103 7.06 19.29 -31.80
C SER A 103 8.57 19.23 -32.02
N SER A 104 9.22 19.91 -31.16
CA SER A 104 10.62 20.08 -30.88
C SER A 104 11.38 18.78 -30.53
N ASP A 105 12.68 18.84 -30.81
CA ASP A 105 13.83 18.26 -30.09
C ASP A 105 13.94 16.75 -29.85
N SER A 106 14.93 16.18 -30.51
CA SER A 106 16.06 15.54 -29.79
C SER A 106 17.18 15.16 -30.77
N LYS A 107 18.36 15.72 -30.49
CA LYS A 107 19.64 15.28 -31.03
C LYS A 107 20.00 13.95 -30.36
N GLU A 108 20.38 12.98 -31.17
CA GLU A 108 21.41 11.95 -30.91
C GLU A 108 21.26 10.82 -31.93
N SER A 109 22.16 10.79 -32.89
CA SER A 109 22.72 9.56 -33.49
C SER A 109 23.37 9.85 -34.86
N GLU A 110 24.53 10.50 -34.84
CA GLU A 110 25.37 10.72 -36.06
C GLU A 110 26.28 9.54 -36.46
N ASP A 111 26.26 8.42 -35.73
CA ASP A 111 27.25 7.33 -35.95
C ASP A 111 26.75 6.08 -36.70
N GLN A 112 25.50 6.06 -37.17
CA GLN A 112 24.98 4.90 -37.93
C GLN A 112 24.73 5.14 -39.44
N GLU A 113 24.84 6.37 -39.93
CA GLU A 113 24.65 6.66 -41.36
C GLU A 113 25.85 6.26 -42.23
N ASN A 114 27.06 6.23 -41.72
CA ASN A 114 28.27 6.00 -42.51
C ASN A 114 28.49 4.53 -42.94
N VAL A 115 27.81 3.56 -42.35
CA VAL A 115 27.96 2.13 -42.72
C VAL A 115 26.95 1.74 -43.79
N MET A 116 25.79 2.37 -43.84
CA MET A 116 24.75 2.08 -44.80
C MET A 116 25.07 2.67 -46.19
N ASP A 117 25.65 3.89 -46.21
CA ASP A 117 26.07 4.53 -47.46
C ASP A 117 27.24 3.81 -48.14
N SER A 118 28.16 3.20 -47.39
CA SER A 118 29.25 2.43 -47.95
C SER A 118 28.79 1.10 -48.57
N LEU A 119 27.74 0.49 -48.04
CA LEU A 119 27.13 -0.74 -48.57
C LEU A 119 26.28 -0.49 -49.82
N LEU A 120 25.53 0.63 -49.85
CA LEU A 120 24.75 1.07 -50.99
C LEU A 120 25.66 1.45 -52.19
N GLY A 121 26.82 2.07 -51.92
CA GLY A 121 27.83 2.40 -52.95
C GLY A 121 28.47 1.17 -53.58
N GLN A 122 28.63 0.05 -52.90
CA GLN A 122 29.15 -1.19 -53.45
C GLN A 122 28.12 -1.98 -54.28
N ILE A 123 26.86 -1.85 -53.98
CA ILE A 123 25.79 -2.53 -54.74
C ILE A 123 25.54 -1.81 -56.09
N SER A 124 25.70 -0.48 -56.13
CA SER A 124 25.54 0.30 -57.34
C SER A 124 26.67 0.08 -58.40
N GLN A 125 27.83 -0.41 -57.96
CA GLN A 125 28.95 -0.75 -58.85
C GLN A 125 28.81 -2.11 -59.55
N MET A 126 27.88 -2.97 -59.14
CA MET A 126 27.63 -4.28 -59.75
C MET A 126 26.61 -4.27 -60.91
N GLN A 127 25.92 -3.17 -61.14
CA GLN A 127 25.04 -3.00 -62.30
C GLN A 127 25.79 -2.22 -63.39
N GLY A 128 26.58 -2.97 -64.15
CA GLY A 128 27.10 -2.47 -65.43
C GLY A 128 25.98 -2.25 -66.41
N SER A 129 25.53 -1.04 -66.58
CA SER A 129 24.60 -0.69 -67.65
C SER A 129 24.75 0.80 -67.98
N SER A 130 24.87 1.04 -69.31
CA SER A 130 24.87 2.29 -70.06
C SER A 130 24.15 3.46 -69.36
N LYS A 131 24.85 4.63 -69.31
CA LYS A 131 24.34 5.93 -68.81
C LYS A 131 23.10 6.37 -69.63
N SER A 132 21.92 5.94 -69.28
CA SER A 132 20.69 6.63 -69.65
C SER A 132 20.36 7.63 -68.53
N LYS A 133 20.19 8.93 -68.94
CA LYS A 133 19.80 9.99 -68.02
C LYS A 133 18.43 9.62 -67.39
N GLU A 134 18.26 9.76 -66.07
CA GLU A 134 16.99 9.52 -65.41
C GLU A 134 15.90 10.46 -65.93
N PRO A 135 14.63 9.98 -66.08
CA PRO A 135 13.54 10.83 -66.55
C PRO A 135 13.20 11.92 -65.51
N ASP A 136 13.05 13.17 -66.01
CA ASP A 136 12.72 14.34 -65.19
C ASP A 136 11.21 14.44 -64.94
N TYR A 137 10.39 14.00 -65.94
CA TYR A 137 8.95 13.98 -65.89
C TYR A 137 8.41 12.70 -66.54
N TYR A 138 7.17 12.35 -66.26
CA TYR A 138 6.42 11.35 -67.00
C TYR A 138 4.97 11.83 -67.22
N THR A 139 4.35 11.31 -68.28
CA THR A 139 2.94 11.52 -68.57
C THR A 139 2.30 10.22 -69.07
N GLY A 140 0.98 10.11 -68.95
CA GLY A 140 0.22 8.97 -69.45
C GLY A 140 0.35 8.81 -70.96
N ASN A 141 0.30 7.55 -71.44
CA ASN A 141 0.35 7.26 -72.87
C ASN A 141 -1.01 7.57 -73.52
N VAL A 142 -1.04 8.56 -74.39
CA VAL A 142 -2.23 8.99 -75.15
C VAL A 142 -2.04 8.57 -76.56
N SER A 143 -3.09 8.02 -77.19
CA SER A 143 -3.08 7.65 -78.66
C SER A 143 -3.17 8.93 -79.47
N ASP A 144 -2.02 9.50 -79.83
CA ASP A 144 -1.88 10.67 -80.64
C ASP A 144 -1.02 10.34 -81.89
N ASP A 145 -1.65 10.15 -83.07
CA ASP A 145 -0.97 9.82 -84.30
C ASP A 145 -0.07 10.92 -84.85
N THR A 146 -0.15 12.12 -84.26
CA THR A 146 0.66 13.27 -84.62
C THR A 146 1.90 13.43 -83.77
N LEU A 147 1.97 12.81 -82.55
CA LEU A 147 3.04 12.96 -81.61
C LEU A 147 4.42 12.62 -82.20
N VAL A 148 4.56 11.53 -82.89
CA VAL A 148 5.84 11.09 -83.50
C VAL A 148 6.32 12.14 -84.50
N LYS A 149 5.42 12.70 -85.35
CA LYS A 149 5.77 13.77 -86.28
C LYS A 149 6.15 15.06 -85.65
N ARG A 150 5.56 15.39 -84.43
CA ARG A 150 5.93 16.57 -83.63
C ARG A 150 7.29 16.43 -82.97
N LEU A 151 7.60 15.23 -82.39
CA LEU A 151 8.90 14.90 -81.80
C LEU A 151 10.02 14.95 -82.87
N ASP A 152 9.78 14.41 -84.06
CA ASP A 152 10.74 14.45 -85.16
C ASP A 152 10.99 15.87 -85.66
N LYS A 153 9.92 16.68 -85.83
CA LYS A 153 10.03 18.07 -86.18
C LYS A 153 10.74 18.93 -85.14
N ALA A 154 10.61 18.62 -83.85
CA ALA A 154 11.28 19.26 -82.74
C ALA A 154 12.70 18.75 -82.50
N GLY A 155 13.18 17.73 -83.24
CA GLY A 155 14.52 17.15 -83.10
C GLY A 155 14.73 16.38 -81.80
N VAL A 156 13.65 15.88 -81.20
CA VAL A 156 13.70 15.15 -79.89
C VAL A 156 13.99 13.68 -80.16
N GLU A 157 14.98 13.13 -79.53
CA GLU A 157 15.29 11.68 -79.61
C GLU A 157 14.19 10.87 -78.93
N PHE A 158 13.59 9.88 -79.62
CA PHE A 158 12.57 9.04 -79.00
C PHE A 158 12.88 7.54 -79.20
N LYS A 159 12.61 6.75 -78.16
CA LYS A 159 12.85 5.33 -78.10
C LYS A 159 11.61 4.61 -77.50
N SER A 160 11.34 3.41 -77.98
CA SER A 160 10.36 2.52 -77.35
C SER A 160 11.11 1.42 -76.60
N GLN A 161 10.78 1.25 -75.33
CA GLN A 161 11.40 0.22 -74.46
C GLN A 161 10.66 -1.12 -74.78
N ILE A 162 11.38 -2.13 -75.29
CA ILE A 162 10.90 -3.48 -75.44
C ILE A 162 11.07 -4.18 -74.08
N PRO A 163 10.03 -4.60 -73.38
CA PRO A 163 10.17 -5.27 -72.09
C PRO A 163 10.77 -6.67 -72.29
N ASP A 164 11.91 -6.90 -71.57
CA ASP A 164 12.51 -8.23 -71.53
C ASP A 164 11.81 -9.03 -70.43
N THR A 165 10.67 -9.66 -70.78
CA THR A 165 9.70 -10.27 -69.91
C THR A 165 10.19 -11.54 -69.20
N ALA A 166 11.22 -12.19 -69.66
CA ALA A 166 11.65 -13.49 -69.15
C ALA A 166 12.66 -13.34 -67.94
N SER A 167 13.63 -12.46 -68.10
CA SER A 167 14.65 -12.24 -67.04
C SER A 167 14.14 -11.44 -65.87
N SER A 168 13.22 -10.47 -66.11
CA SER A 168 12.60 -9.69 -65.04
C SER A 168 11.67 -10.51 -64.18
N LEU A 169 10.85 -11.40 -64.74
CA LEU A 169 9.96 -12.30 -64.02
C LEU A 169 10.73 -13.27 -63.09
N ILE A 170 11.84 -13.82 -63.55
CA ILE A 170 12.67 -14.73 -62.74
C ILE A 170 13.32 -13.96 -61.56
N MET A 171 13.81 -12.75 -61.84
CA MET A 171 14.42 -11.90 -60.80
C MET A 171 13.40 -11.41 -59.77
N ASP A 172 12.21 -11.03 -60.20
CA ASP A 172 11.10 -10.62 -59.34
C ASP A 172 10.64 -11.77 -58.44
N ILE A 173 10.50 -12.98 -58.96
CA ILE A 173 10.16 -14.17 -58.16
C ILE A 173 11.31 -14.50 -57.18
N PHE A 174 12.56 -14.36 -57.60
CA PHE A 174 13.70 -14.61 -56.71
C PHE A 174 13.76 -13.62 -55.53
N ILE A 175 13.60 -12.32 -55.81
CA ILE A 175 13.66 -11.27 -54.78
C ILE A 175 12.41 -11.29 -53.91
N THR A 176 11.22 -11.51 -54.49
CA THR A 176 9.95 -11.37 -53.76
C THR A 176 9.59 -12.63 -52.96
N VAL A 177 9.97 -13.81 -53.43
CA VAL A 177 9.54 -15.09 -52.85
C VAL A 177 10.71 -15.88 -52.27
N ILE A 178 11.78 -16.11 -53.05
CA ILE A 178 12.87 -17.02 -52.66
C ILE A 178 13.76 -16.38 -51.60
N LEU A 179 14.19 -15.12 -51.79
CA LEU A 179 15.09 -14.43 -50.88
C LEU A 179 14.49 -14.26 -49.49
N PRO A 180 13.22 -13.83 -49.29
CA PRO A 180 12.61 -13.76 -47.96
C PRO A 180 12.50 -15.11 -47.27
N ILE A 181 12.18 -16.18 -48.01
CA ILE A 181 12.09 -17.54 -47.49
C ILE A 181 13.47 -18.02 -46.99
N VAL A 182 14.53 -17.79 -47.77
CA VAL A 182 15.90 -18.16 -47.39
C VAL A 182 16.35 -17.36 -46.14
N LEU A 183 16.06 -16.06 -46.12
CA LEU A 183 16.37 -15.19 -45.00
C LEU A 183 15.61 -15.62 -43.74
N LEU A 184 14.37 -16.02 -43.87
CA LEU A 184 13.53 -16.50 -42.78
C LEU A 184 14.00 -17.84 -42.23
N VAL A 185 14.39 -18.78 -43.08
CA VAL A 185 14.97 -20.06 -42.66
C VAL A 185 16.32 -19.83 -41.97
N PHE A 186 17.14 -18.89 -42.46
CA PHE A 186 18.42 -18.54 -41.83
C PHE A 186 18.20 -17.89 -40.49
N MET A 187 17.27 -16.92 -40.38
CA MET A 187 16.92 -16.26 -39.13
C MET A 187 16.31 -17.26 -38.12
N PHE A 188 15.47 -18.17 -38.58
CA PHE A 188 14.91 -19.23 -37.72
C PHE A 188 15.99 -20.17 -37.18
N ASN A 189 16.93 -20.62 -38.03
CA ASN A 189 18.06 -21.44 -37.59
C ASN A 189 19.00 -20.67 -36.65
N PHE A 190 19.21 -19.36 -36.88
CA PHE A 190 20.01 -18.50 -36.01
C PHE A 190 19.33 -18.29 -34.65
N LEU A 191 18.02 -18.01 -34.64
CA LEU A 191 17.24 -17.92 -33.40
C LEU A 191 17.22 -19.26 -32.66
N MET A 192 17.02 -20.38 -33.36
CA MET A 192 17.02 -21.71 -32.76
C MET A 192 18.41 -22.06 -32.16
N LYS A 193 19.51 -21.70 -32.85
CA LYS A 193 20.86 -21.87 -32.31
C LYS A 193 21.14 -20.96 -31.10
N LYS A 194 20.61 -19.74 -31.08
CA LYS A 194 20.75 -18.80 -29.96
C LYS A 194 19.85 -19.22 -28.78
N MET A 195 18.67 -19.76 -29.04
CA MET A 195 17.76 -20.35 -28.04
C MET A 195 18.31 -21.67 -27.46
N SER A 196 19.06 -22.45 -28.22
CA SER A 196 19.68 -23.70 -27.74
C SER A 196 20.95 -23.48 -26.88
N LYS A 197 21.63 -22.34 -27.02
CA LYS A 197 22.80 -21.96 -26.20
C LYS A 197 22.49 -21.06 -24.99
N GLY A 198 21.33 -20.41 -24.97
CA GLY A 198 20.82 -19.64 -23.81
C GLY A 198 19.58 -20.35 -23.31
N GLY A 199 19.66 -20.96 -22.11
CA GLY A 199 18.66 -21.80 -21.48
C GLY A 199 17.22 -21.49 -21.87
N GLY A 200 16.54 -22.51 -22.30
CA GLY A 200 15.25 -22.49 -22.98
C GLY A 200 14.18 -21.58 -22.43
N MET A 201 13.24 -21.24 -23.29
CA MET A 201 11.96 -20.59 -22.99
C MET A 201 11.08 -21.32 -21.95
N MET A 202 11.62 -22.35 -21.29
CA MET A 202 11.12 -23.01 -20.08
C MET A 202 11.53 -22.28 -18.80
N GLY A 203 12.25 -21.15 -18.87
CA GLY A 203 12.62 -20.32 -17.70
C GLY A 203 11.56 -19.33 -17.24
N ILE A 204 10.40 -19.23 -17.89
CA ILE A 204 9.29 -18.38 -17.42
C ILE A 204 8.71 -18.90 -16.08
N GLY A 205 8.97 -20.16 -15.70
CA GLY A 205 8.55 -20.73 -14.43
C GLY A 205 9.61 -20.73 -13.33
N LYS A 206 10.87 -20.34 -13.62
CA LYS A 206 11.87 -20.19 -12.56
C LYS A 206 11.80 -18.76 -12.01
N SER A 207 11.09 -18.63 -10.92
CA SER A 207 11.00 -17.40 -10.14
C SER A 207 12.38 -16.93 -9.72
N ASN A 208 12.79 -15.74 -10.22
CA ASN A 208 13.88 -14.94 -9.65
C ASN A 208 13.40 -14.12 -8.43
N ALA A 209 12.32 -14.54 -7.75
CA ALA A 209 11.96 -13.94 -6.48
C ALA A 209 13.16 -14.12 -5.54
N LYS A 210 13.71 -13.02 -5.04
CA LYS A 210 14.73 -13.03 -3.99
C LYS A 210 14.11 -13.67 -2.77
N MET A 211 14.26 -14.99 -2.64
CA MET A 211 13.97 -15.70 -1.43
C MET A 211 15.06 -15.33 -0.44
N TYR A 212 14.66 -14.62 0.62
CA TYR A 212 15.60 -14.29 1.68
C TYR A 212 15.74 -15.52 2.57
N MET A 213 16.84 -16.25 2.38
CA MET A 213 17.26 -17.31 3.27
C MET A 213 18.35 -16.78 4.17
N GLU A 214 18.07 -16.66 5.45
CA GLU A 214 19.03 -16.37 6.49
C GLU A 214 19.45 -17.70 7.14
N LYS A 215 20.73 -18.06 7.05
CA LYS A 215 21.23 -19.29 7.68
C LYS A 215 21.21 -19.20 9.21
N GLN A 216 21.41 -18.01 9.74
CA GLN A 216 21.29 -17.64 11.15
C GLN A 216 20.77 -16.22 11.22
N THR A 217 19.69 -16.00 11.95
CA THR A 217 19.06 -14.68 12.08
C THR A 217 19.81 -13.76 13.04
N GLY A 218 20.63 -14.31 13.94
CA GLY A 218 21.35 -13.54 14.97
C GLY A 218 20.44 -12.91 16.03
N VAL A 219 19.11 -13.05 15.92
CA VAL A 219 18.10 -12.51 16.82
C VAL A 219 17.57 -13.64 17.69
N THR A 220 17.46 -13.42 19.00
CA THR A 220 16.96 -14.39 20.00
C THR A 220 15.78 -13.79 20.78
N PHE A 221 15.15 -14.57 21.64
CA PHE A 221 14.09 -14.06 22.54
C PHE A 221 14.57 -12.96 23.51
N LEU A 222 15.88 -12.84 23.73
CA LEU A 222 16.46 -11.75 24.52
C LEU A 222 16.39 -10.39 23.82
N ASP A 223 16.26 -10.39 22.50
CA ASP A 223 16.13 -9.18 21.68
C ASP A 223 14.66 -8.78 21.47
N VAL A 224 13.71 -9.58 21.96
CA VAL A 224 12.26 -9.33 21.97
C VAL A 224 11.81 -9.05 23.37
N ALA A 225 11.45 -7.82 23.64
CA ALA A 225 10.91 -7.38 24.92
C ALA A 225 9.38 -7.37 24.90
N GLY A 226 8.77 -7.56 26.07
CA GLY A 226 7.33 -7.76 26.20
C GLY A 226 6.87 -9.09 25.59
N GLU A 227 5.55 -9.27 25.41
CA GLU A 227 4.94 -10.42 24.74
C GLU A 227 5.29 -11.77 25.39
N ASP A 228 5.30 -11.82 26.73
CA ASP A 228 5.77 -12.99 27.48
C ASP A 228 4.95 -14.23 27.15
N GLU A 229 3.63 -14.15 27.00
CA GLU A 229 2.74 -15.25 26.63
C GLU A 229 3.00 -15.77 25.20
N ALA A 230 3.26 -14.82 24.27
CA ALA A 230 3.61 -15.19 22.90
C ALA A 230 4.98 -15.90 22.84
N LYS A 231 5.95 -15.41 23.62
CA LYS A 231 7.29 -16.04 23.76
C LYS A 231 7.18 -17.43 24.37
N GLU A 232 6.39 -17.62 25.44
CA GLU A 232 6.18 -18.92 26.06
C GLU A 232 5.59 -19.93 25.07
N SER A 233 4.53 -19.52 24.35
CA SER A 233 3.91 -20.35 23.32
C SER A 233 4.90 -20.75 22.21
N LEU A 234 5.80 -19.84 21.82
CA LEU A 234 6.81 -20.08 20.79
C LEU A 234 8.00 -20.86 21.31
N GLN A 235 8.33 -20.76 22.60
CA GLN A 235 9.36 -21.59 23.24
C GLN A 235 9.02 -23.06 23.20
N GLU A 236 7.73 -23.42 23.35
CA GLU A 236 7.27 -24.79 23.12
C GLU A 236 7.57 -25.25 21.68
N VAL A 237 7.36 -24.35 20.69
CA VAL A 237 7.64 -24.67 19.30
C VAL A 237 9.13 -24.86 19.05
N VAL A 238 10.00 -24.06 19.70
CA VAL A 238 11.47 -24.23 19.67
C VAL A 238 11.87 -25.57 20.29
N ASP A 239 11.33 -25.95 21.47
CA ASP A 239 11.62 -27.24 22.10
C ASP A 239 11.18 -28.41 21.20
N PHE A 240 10.07 -28.28 20.48
CA PHE A 240 9.65 -29.26 19.48
C PHE A 240 10.67 -29.45 18.35
N LEU A 241 11.25 -28.39 17.84
CA LEU A 241 12.25 -28.45 16.76
C LEU A 241 13.53 -29.12 17.25
N HIS A 242 13.91 -28.95 18.53
CA HIS A 242 15.10 -29.54 19.13
C HIS A 242 14.88 -30.98 19.57
N ASN A 243 13.73 -31.27 20.20
CA ASN A 243 13.45 -32.52 20.89
C ASN A 243 12.15 -33.19 20.43
N PRO A 244 11.95 -33.50 19.13
CA PRO A 244 10.67 -34.02 18.62
C PRO A 244 10.28 -35.34 19.28
N GLY A 245 11.28 -36.19 19.64
CA GLY A 245 11.05 -37.48 20.26
C GLY A 245 10.41 -37.43 21.65
N LYS A 246 10.63 -36.36 22.43
CA LYS A 246 10.01 -36.13 23.73
C LYS A 246 8.48 -36.05 23.64
N TYR A 247 7.98 -35.42 22.61
CA TYR A 247 6.55 -35.15 22.38
C TYR A 247 5.87 -36.31 21.65
N THR A 248 6.51 -36.88 20.62
CA THR A 248 5.98 -38.04 19.89
C THR A 248 5.93 -39.29 20.75
N GLY A 249 6.84 -39.42 21.73
CA GLY A 249 6.88 -40.55 22.67
C GLY A 249 5.64 -40.69 23.55
N ILE A 250 4.93 -39.58 23.83
CA ILE A 250 3.66 -39.55 24.57
C ILE A 250 2.43 -39.45 23.66
N GLY A 251 2.63 -39.47 22.33
CA GLY A 251 1.56 -39.38 21.33
C GLY A 251 1.14 -37.94 20.94
N ALA A 252 1.88 -36.93 21.37
CA ALA A 252 1.61 -35.55 20.96
C ALA A 252 1.94 -35.34 19.46
N LYS A 253 1.07 -34.63 18.75
CA LYS A 253 1.27 -34.30 17.33
C LYS A 253 1.98 -32.96 17.23
N LEU A 254 3.03 -32.88 16.42
CA LEU A 254 3.76 -31.68 16.11
C LEU A 254 2.86 -30.72 15.32
N PRO A 255 2.77 -29.44 15.72
CA PRO A 255 2.05 -28.42 14.92
C PRO A 255 2.76 -28.24 13.58
N LYS A 256 1.99 -28.17 12.49
CA LYS A 256 2.53 -27.85 11.17
C LYS A 256 2.84 -26.38 11.01
N GLY A 257 2.04 -25.53 11.63
CA GLY A 257 2.22 -24.10 11.56
C GLY A 257 1.64 -23.33 12.73
N ALA A 258 2.16 -22.11 12.93
CA ALA A 258 1.62 -21.16 13.86
C ALA A 258 1.36 -19.81 13.14
N LEU A 259 0.23 -19.19 13.48
CA LEU A 259 -0.20 -17.90 12.96
C LEU A 259 -0.02 -16.84 14.03
N LEU A 260 0.85 -15.86 13.76
CA LEU A 260 1.04 -14.67 14.57
C LEU A 260 -0.01 -13.62 14.18
N VAL A 261 -0.84 -13.21 15.12
CA VAL A 261 -1.98 -12.31 14.89
C VAL A 261 -1.83 -11.09 15.80
N GLY A 262 -1.97 -9.89 15.25
CA GLY A 262 -1.93 -8.67 16.06
C GLY A 262 -1.80 -7.39 15.25
N PRO A 263 -1.80 -6.21 15.90
CA PRO A 263 -1.66 -4.93 15.23
C PRO A 263 -0.33 -4.79 14.46
N PRO A 264 -0.25 -3.91 13.46
CA PRO A 264 1.02 -3.57 12.82
C PRO A 264 1.99 -2.95 13.85
N GLY A 265 3.29 -3.23 13.70
CA GLY A 265 4.32 -2.65 14.57
C GLY A 265 4.53 -3.36 15.92
N THR A 266 3.79 -4.42 16.25
CA THR A 266 3.97 -5.19 17.51
C THR A 266 5.14 -6.17 17.51
N GLY A 267 5.92 -6.26 16.41
CA GLY A 267 7.12 -7.10 16.38
C GLY A 267 6.93 -8.54 15.88
N LYS A 268 5.80 -8.88 15.23
CA LYS A 268 5.53 -10.24 14.72
C LYS A 268 6.65 -10.82 13.86
N THR A 269 7.19 -10.04 12.95
CA THR A 269 8.31 -10.45 12.08
C THR A 269 9.61 -10.63 12.89
N LEU A 270 9.86 -9.78 13.89
CA LEU A 270 11.00 -9.89 14.80
C LEU A 270 10.88 -11.16 15.64
N LEU A 271 9.70 -11.43 16.18
CA LEU A 271 9.41 -12.62 16.97
C LEU A 271 9.61 -13.90 16.16
N ALA A 272 9.17 -13.94 14.88
CA ALA A 272 9.43 -15.07 13.99
C ALA A 272 10.93 -15.30 13.74
N LYS A 273 11.71 -14.23 13.59
CA LYS A 273 13.17 -14.31 13.48
C LYS A 273 13.83 -14.80 14.77
N ALA A 274 13.32 -14.37 15.93
CA ALA A 274 13.80 -14.81 17.22
C ALA A 274 13.59 -16.31 17.44
N VAL A 275 12.44 -16.83 17.03
CA VAL A 275 12.17 -18.31 17.06
C VAL A 275 13.24 -19.07 16.26
N ALA A 276 13.57 -18.60 15.06
CA ALA A 276 14.57 -19.25 14.22
C ALA A 276 16.00 -19.14 14.81
N GLY A 277 16.32 -18.01 15.41
CA GLY A 277 17.60 -17.81 16.08
C GLY A 277 17.75 -18.65 17.34
N GLU A 278 16.71 -18.74 18.14
CA GLU A 278 16.66 -19.59 19.33
C GLU A 278 16.76 -21.08 18.96
N ALA A 279 16.01 -21.49 17.93
CA ALA A 279 16.08 -22.83 17.38
C ALA A 279 17.37 -23.14 16.61
N LYS A 280 18.17 -22.13 16.26
CA LYS A 280 19.42 -22.22 15.45
C LYS A 280 19.19 -22.94 14.12
N VAL A 281 18.05 -22.71 13.49
CA VAL A 281 17.67 -23.31 12.20
C VAL A 281 17.62 -22.26 11.10
N PRO A 282 17.77 -22.65 9.82
CA PRO A 282 17.59 -21.74 8.68
C PRO A 282 16.20 -21.10 8.65
N PHE A 283 16.15 -19.82 8.31
CA PHE A 283 14.94 -19.03 8.22
C PHE A 283 14.67 -18.59 6.79
N PHE A 284 13.54 -19.01 6.23
CA PHE A 284 13.06 -18.61 4.92
C PHE A 284 11.97 -17.57 5.11
N SER A 285 12.16 -16.34 4.65
CA SER A 285 11.17 -15.27 4.78
C SER A 285 10.67 -14.80 3.44
N LEU A 286 9.34 -14.73 3.29
CA LEU A 286 8.66 -14.10 2.17
C LEU A 286 7.44 -13.30 2.66
N SER A 287 7.15 -12.20 1.95
CA SER A 287 5.84 -11.52 2.10
C SER A 287 4.78 -12.24 1.26
N GLY A 288 3.56 -12.34 1.77
CA GLY A 288 2.40 -12.85 1.02
C GLY A 288 2.18 -12.14 -0.30
N SER A 289 2.48 -10.84 -0.36
CA SER A 289 2.42 -10.04 -1.59
C SER A 289 3.39 -10.53 -2.68
N ALA A 290 4.52 -11.15 -2.30
CA ALA A 290 5.48 -11.71 -3.26
C ALA A 290 4.95 -12.91 -4.05
N PHE A 291 3.86 -13.51 -3.61
CA PHE A 291 3.19 -14.61 -4.32
C PHE A 291 2.10 -14.11 -5.29
N VAL A 292 1.70 -12.84 -5.19
CA VAL A 292 0.67 -12.25 -6.07
C VAL A 292 1.35 -11.70 -7.32
N GLU A 293 1.05 -12.29 -8.48
CA GLU A 293 1.62 -11.91 -9.76
C GLU A 293 0.50 -11.69 -10.79
N MET A 294 0.83 -11.01 -11.88
CA MET A 294 -0.13 -10.77 -12.96
C MET A 294 -0.42 -12.02 -13.81
N TYR A 295 0.49 -13.01 -13.78
CA TYR A 295 0.39 -14.22 -14.58
C TYR A 295 -0.07 -15.40 -13.75
N VAL A 296 -1.19 -16.01 -14.16
CA VAL A 296 -1.79 -17.17 -13.47
C VAL A 296 -0.81 -18.34 -13.38
N GLY A 297 -0.64 -18.86 -12.17
CA GLY A 297 0.20 -20.03 -11.88
C GLY A 297 1.64 -19.73 -11.47
N VAL A 298 2.10 -18.48 -11.56
CA VAL A 298 3.45 -18.10 -11.11
C VAL A 298 3.53 -18.13 -9.59
N GLY A 299 2.54 -17.58 -8.87
CA GLY A 299 2.44 -17.63 -7.42
C GLY A 299 2.46 -19.06 -6.88
N ALA A 300 1.63 -19.94 -7.46
CA ALA A 300 1.59 -21.35 -7.10
C ALA A 300 2.94 -22.06 -7.35
N SER A 301 3.66 -21.69 -8.40
CA SER A 301 5.00 -22.24 -8.65
C SER A 301 6.01 -21.79 -7.59
N ARG A 302 5.94 -20.51 -7.14
CA ARG A 302 6.80 -20.00 -6.06
C ARG A 302 6.56 -20.70 -4.73
N VAL A 303 5.29 -20.95 -4.39
CA VAL A 303 4.95 -21.71 -3.19
C VAL A 303 5.59 -23.11 -3.24
N ARG A 304 5.44 -23.80 -4.37
CA ARG A 304 6.03 -25.14 -4.55
C ARG A 304 7.55 -25.14 -4.46
N ASP A 305 8.20 -24.12 -5.07
CA ASP A 305 9.66 -24.00 -5.05
C ASP A 305 10.18 -23.68 -3.63
N LEU A 306 9.46 -22.84 -2.88
CA LEU A 306 9.76 -22.51 -1.49
C LEU A 306 9.73 -23.78 -0.61
N PHE A 307 8.61 -24.50 -0.63
CA PHE A 307 8.45 -25.72 0.19
C PHE A 307 9.45 -26.80 -0.21
N LYS A 308 9.74 -26.96 -1.51
CA LYS A 308 10.77 -27.88 -1.98
C LYS A 308 12.17 -27.54 -1.45
N GLN A 309 12.55 -26.26 -1.42
CA GLN A 309 13.83 -25.82 -0.87
C GLN A 309 13.87 -25.98 0.65
N ALA A 310 12.78 -25.60 1.35
CA ALA A 310 12.68 -25.77 2.79
C ALA A 310 12.78 -27.22 3.20
N GLN A 311 12.12 -28.15 2.51
CA GLN A 311 12.22 -29.60 2.77
C GLN A 311 13.65 -30.15 2.56
N GLN A 312 14.45 -29.56 1.65
CA GLN A 312 15.85 -29.95 1.44
C GLN A 312 16.78 -29.46 2.55
N MET A 313 16.38 -28.39 3.25
CA MET A 313 17.18 -27.75 4.29
C MET A 313 16.61 -27.97 5.70
N ALA A 314 15.65 -28.86 5.86
CA ALA A 314 15.08 -29.20 7.16
C ALA A 314 16.15 -29.78 8.10
N PRO A 315 16.16 -29.41 9.41
CA PRO A 315 15.16 -28.60 10.08
C PRO A 315 15.25 -27.12 9.72
N CYS A 316 14.12 -26.46 9.46
CA CYS A 316 14.07 -25.04 9.11
C CYS A 316 12.68 -24.43 9.39
N ILE A 317 12.63 -23.09 9.40
CA ILE A 317 11.38 -22.33 9.54
C ILE A 317 11.09 -21.58 8.23
N VAL A 318 9.85 -21.71 7.75
CA VAL A 318 9.30 -20.91 6.67
C VAL A 318 8.39 -19.85 7.28
N PHE A 319 8.68 -18.57 7.03
CA PHE A 319 7.87 -17.46 7.50
C PHE A 319 7.20 -16.74 6.34
N ILE A 320 5.89 -16.57 6.42
CA ILE A 320 5.06 -15.86 5.44
C ILE A 320 4.47 -14.64 6.14
N ASP A 321 5.03 -13.48 5.85
CA ASP A 321 4.47 -12.22 6.37
C ASP A 321 3.27 -11.76 5.52
N GLU A 322 2.33 -11.04 6.13
CA GLU A 322 1.12 -10.54 5.44
C GLU A 322 0.38 -11.65 4.67
N ILE A 323 0.13 -12.79 5.32
CA ILE A 323 -0.50 -13.94 4.67
C ILE A 323 -1.90 -13.62 4.11
N ASP A 324 -2.56 -12.60 4.63
CA ASP A 324 -3.85 -12.10 4.15
C ASP A 324 -3.80 -11.60 2.71
N ALA A 325 -2.61 -11.30 2.16
CA ALA A 325 -2.47 -10.96 0.73
C ALA A 325 -2.90 -12.12 -0.19
N ILE A 326 -2.68 -13.37 0.23
CA ILE A 326 -3.04 -14.58 -0.53
C ILE A 326 -4.16 -15.40 0.13
N GLY A 327 -4.32 -15.27 1.45
CA GLY A 327 -5.21 -16.10 2.28
C GLY A 327 -6.63 -15.57 2.41
N LYS A 328 -7.08 -14.61 1.62
CA LYS A 328 -8.38 -13.97 1.74
C LYS A 328 -9.52 -14.92 1.37
N SER A 329 -10.60 -14.92 2.20
CA SER A 329 -11.82 -15.71 1.98
C SER A 329 -12.54 -15.35 0.68
N ARG A 330 -13.17 -16.34 0.05
CA ARG A 330 -13.93 -16.24 -1.20
C ARG A 330 -15.13 -15.31 -1.11
N ASP A 331 -15.79 -15.25 0.05
CA ASP A 331 -17.01 -14.46 0.27
C ASP A 331 -16.79 -12.93 0.21
N SER A 332 -15.53 -12.48 0.30
CA SER A 332 -15.19 -11.05 0.24
C SER A 332 -15.03 -10.50 -1.18
N ALA A 333 -15.25 -11.28 -2.22
CA ALA A 333 -14.89 -10.96 -3.60
C ALA A 333 -16.10 -10.65 -4.51
N LEU A 334 -16.85 -9.65 -4.19
CA LEU A 334 -17.85 -9.04 -5.11
C LEU A 334 -17.11 -8.10 -6.10
N GLY A 335 -16.30 -8.64 -7.01
CA GLY A 335 -15.67 -7.82 -8.05
C GLY A 335 -14.47 -8.46 -8.75
N GLY A 336 -14.73 -9.07 -9.92
CA GLY A 336 -13.89 -9.07 -11.14
C GLY A 336 -12.47 -9.63 -11.13
N GLY A 337 -12.24 -10.68 -11.87
CA GLY A 337 -11.04 -10.93 -12.72
C GLY A 337 -9.64 -11.18 -12.10
N GLY A 338 -9.38 -10.79 -10.86
CA GLY A 338 -8.06 -10.92 -10.23
C GLY A 338 -7.96 -12.03 -9.16
N ASN A 339 -9.03 -12.76 -8.93
CA ASN A 339 -9.12 -13.73 -7.84
C ASN A 339 -8.53 -15.11 -8.17
N ASP A 340 -8.53 -15.51 -9.45
CA ASP A 340 -8.14 -16.87 -9.86
C ASP A 340 -6.69 -17.19 -9.51
N GLU A 341 -5.77 -16.24 -9.63
CA GLU A 341 -4.37 -16.47 -9.29
C GLU A 341 -4.15 -16.61 -7.79
N ARG A 342 -4.78 -15.72 -6.99
CA ARG A 342 -4.69 -15.77 -5.52
C ARG A 342 -5.28 -17.08 -5.01
N GLU A 343 -6.43 -17.48 -5.53
CA GLU A 343 -7.08 -18.75 -5.16
C GLU A 343 -6.21 -19.94 -5.55
N GLN A 344 -5.61 -19.95 -6.73
CA GLN A 344 -4.69 -21.00 -7.14
C GLN A 344 -3.44 -21.05 -6.25
N THR A 345 -2.92 -19.90 -5.85
CA THR A 345 -1.77 -19.78 -4.96
C THR A 345 -2.12 -20.28 -3.56
N LEU A 346 -3.28 -19.87 -3.02
CA LEU A 346 -3.80 -20.36 -1.74
C LEU A 346 -3.98 -21.87 -1.76
N ASN A 347 -4.65 -22.42 -2.77
CA ASN A 347 -4.85 -23.87 -2.91
C ASN A 347 -3.52 -24.63 -3.00
N GLN A 348 -2.50 -24.06 -3.64
CA GLN A 348 -1.17 -24.66 -3.66
C GLN A 348 -0.51 -24.61 -2.28
N LEU A 349 -0.63 -23.48 -1.54
CA LEU A 349 -0.12 -23.39 -0.16
C LEU A 349 -0.77 -24.42 0.74
N LEU A 350 -2.09 -24.57 0.68
CA LEU A 350 -2.83 -25.57 1.44
C LEU A 350 -2.36 -27.00 1.09
N ALA A 351 -2.15 -27.28 -0.20
CA ALA A 351 -1.67 -28.59 -0.66
C ALA A 351 -0.23 -28.89 -0.15
N GLU A 352 0.66 -27.89 -0.19
CA GLU A 352 2.03 -28.06 0.34
C GLU A 352 2.03 -28.23 1.86
N MET A 353 1.17 -27.47 2.59
CA MET A 353 1.03 -27.64 4.04
C MET A 353 0.47 -29.00 4.42
N ASP A 354 -0.46 -29.54 3.65
CA ASP A 354 -1.01 -30.89 3.90
C ASP A 354 0.03 -31.98 3.56
N GLY A 355 0.89 -31.72 2.56
CA GLY A 355 1.80 -32.71 1.98
C GLY A 355 3.16 -32.89 2.67
N PHE A 356 3.59 -31.97 3.56
CA PHE A 356 4.88 -32.16 4.21
C PHE A 356 4.80 -32.96 5.52
N ASP A 357 5.88 -33.67 5.82
CA ASP A 357 6.06 -34.46 7.02
C ASP A 357 6.68 -33.61 8.14
N THR A 358 5.93 -33.41 9.23
CA THR A 358 6.38 -32.62 10.40
C THR A 358 7.59 -33.25 11.10
N ASN A 359 7.77 -34.57 11.01
CA ASN A 359 8.91 -35.25 11.63
C ASN A 359 10.27 -34.83 11.06
N LYS A 360 10.29 -34.18 9.89
CA LYS A 360 11.50 -33.66 9.28
C LYS A 360 11.94 -32.31 9.87
N GLY A 361 11.19 -31.73 10.82
CA GLY A 361 11.52 -30.47 11.47
C GLY A 361 11.22 -29.20 10.60
N LEU A 362 10.26 -29.31 9.67
CA LEU A 362 9.76 -28.14 8.93
C LEU A 362 8.60 -27.51 9.70
N LEU A 363 8.72 -26.23 10.01
CA LEU A 363 7.66 -25.42 10.63
C LEU A 363 7.29 -24.26 9.73
N VAL A 364 6.00 -23.98 9.60
CA VAL A 364 5.52 -22.79 8.88
C VAL A 364 5.00 -21.77 9.89
N LEU A 365 5.60 -20.58 9.93
CA LEU A 365 5.08 -19.43 10.66
C LEU A 365 4.42 -18.48 9.66
N ALA A 366 3.30 -17.88 10.02
CA ALA A 366 2.70 -16.81 9.24
C ALA A 366 2.33 -15.64 10.14
N ALA A 367 2.28 -14.44 9.58
CA ALA A 367 1.82 -13.25 10.29
C ALA A 367 0.71 -12.54 9.53
N THR A 368 -0.26 -12.01 10.27
CA THR A 368 -1.34 -11.17 9.73
C THR A 368 -1.78 -10.12 10.73
N ASN A 369 -2.23 -8.99 10.20
CA ASN A 369 -2.94 -7.97 10.97
C ASN A 369 -4.46 -8.11 10.82
N ARG A 370 -4.94 -9.03 9.96
CA ARG A 370 -6.35 -9.18 9.58
C ARG A 370 -6.79 -10.65 9.61
N PRO A 371 -6.85 -11.26 10.79
CA PRO A 371 -7.25 -12.66 10.90
C PRO A 371 -8.67 -12.94 10.39
N GLU A 372 -9.55 -11.95 10.45
CA GLU A 372 -10.95 -12.02 10.04
C GLU A 372 -11.18 -12.19 8.54
N VAL A 373 -10.20 -11.81 7.70
CA VAL A 373 -10.31 -11.96 6.25
C VAL A 373 -9.76 -13.28 5.74
N LEU A 374 -9.09 -14.06 6.61
CA LEU A 374 -8.44 -15.32 6.21
C LEU A 374 -9.47 -16.39 5.89
N ASP A 375 -9.16 -17.19 4.86
CA ASP A 375 -9.95 -18.38 4.53
C ASP A 375 -9.91 -19.37 5.71
N PRO A 376 -11.08 -19.84 6.21
CA PRO A 376 -11.15 -20.81 7.30
C PRO A 376 -10.36 -22.10 7.04
N ALA A 377 -10.09 -22.42 5.78
CA ALA A 377 -9.28 -23.58 5.41
C ALA A 377 -7.84 -23.50 5.91
N LEU A 378 -7.26 -22.28 6.01
CA LEU A 378 -5.93 -22.08 6.59
C LEU A 378 -5.87 -22.42 8.08
N LEU A 379 -6.98 -22.24 8.77
CA LEU A 379 -7.10 -22.35 10.23
C LEU A 379 -7.54 -23.75 10.70
N ARG A 380 -7.69 -24.70 9.75
CA ARG A 380 -8.02 -26.08 10.09
C ARG A 380 -6.83 -26.82 10.71
N PRO A 381 -7.08 -27.76 11.65
CA PRO A 381 -6.03 -28.61 12.20
C PRO A 381 -5.20 -29.29 11.10
N GLY A 382 -3.90 -29.34 11.30
CA GLY A 382 -2.93 -29.82 10.30
C GLY A 382 -2.39 -28.74 9.36
N ARG A 383 -2.69 -27.46 9.61
CA ARG A 383 -2.19 -26.29 8.86
C ARG A 383 -1.65 -25.24 9.84
N PHE A 384 -2.37 -24.13 10.08
CA PHE A 384 -2.04 -23.21 11.17
C PHE A 384 -2.79 -23.64 12.42
N ASP A 385 -2.22 -24.65 13.08
CA ASP A 385 -2.83 -25.29 14.25
C ASP A 385 -2.87 -24.37 15.48
N ARG A 386 -1.88 -23.48 15.58
CA ARG A 386 -1.76 -22.56 16.71
C ARG A 386 -1.96 -21.13 16.25
N ARG A 387 -2.74 -20.38 17.02
CA ARG A 387 -2.86 -18.92 16.88
C ARG A 387 -2.18 -18.28 18.08
N ILE A 388 -1.21 -17.45 17.80
CA ILE A 388 -0.43 -16.72 18.81
C ILE A 388 -0.76 -15.26 18.64
N ILE A 389 -1.35 -14.68 19.68
CA ILE A 389 -1.73 -13.28 19.69
C ILE A 389 -0.51 -12.48 20.12
N VAL A 390 -0.14 -11.46 19.33
CA VAL A 390 0.92 -10.50 19.59
C VAL A 390 0.25 -9.13 19.66
N ASP A 391 -0.24 -8.79 20.82
CA ASP A 391 -1.08 -7.60 21.04
C ASP A 391 -0.22 -6.34 21.29
N LYS A 392 -0.83 -5.23 21.65
CA LYS A 392 -0.10 -4.05 22.07
C LYS A 392 0.54 -4.30 23.45
N PRO A 393 1.80 -3.85 23.67
CA PRO A 393 2.47 -4.08 24.92
C PRO A 393 1.78 -3.32 26.06
N ASP A 394 1.67 -3.97 27.23
CA ASP A 394 1.29 -3.35 28.50
C ASP A 394 2.38 -2.41 29.02
N LEU A 395 2.18 -1.76 30.15
CA LEU A 395 3.14 -0.84 30.74
C LEU A 395 4.52 -1.49 30.93
N LYS A 396 4.55 -2.70 31.50
CA LYS A 396 5.78 -3.46 31.73
C LYS A 396 6.48 -3.76 30.42
N GLY A 397 5.74 -4.25 29.43
CA GLY A 397 6.25 -4.55 28.08
C GLY A 397 6.80 -3.30 27.40
N ARG A 398 6.12 -2.13 27.52
CA ARG A 398 6.64 -0.88 26.96
C ARG A 398 7.95 -0.45 27.62
N VAL A 399 8.07 -0.56 28.94
CA VAL A 399 9.32 -0.28 29.66
C VAL A 399 10.44 -1.20 29.19
N GLU A 400 10.17 -2.49 29.03
CA GLU A 400 11.15 -3.47 28.54
C GLU A 400 11.56 -3.18 27.08
N ILE A 401 10.61 -2.86 26.20
CA ILE A 401 10.89 -2.47 24.82
C ILE A 401 11.76 -1.21 24.77
N LEU A 402 11.42 -0.19 25.54
CA LEU A 402 12.23 1.03 25.65
C LEU A 402 13.65 0.71 26.12
N LYS A 403 13.81 -0.15 27.13
CA LYS A 403 15.14 -0.59 27.63
C LYS A 403 15.96 -1.31 26.54
N VAL A 404 15.33 -2.17 25.75
CA VAL A 404 16.01 -2.88 24.64
C VAL A 404 16.52 -1.89 23.60
N HIS A 405 15.69 -0.93 23.16
CA HIS A 405 16.08 0.07 22.18
C HIS A 405 17.01 1.15 22.74
N ALA A 406 17.01 1.35 24.06
CA ALA A 406 17.90 2.26 24.75
C ALA A 406 19.34 1.73 24.94
N LYS A 407 19.54 0.42 24.79
CA LYS A 407 20.81 -0.26 25.09
C LYS A 407 22.02 0.34 24.36
N ASP A 408 21.84 0.76 23.12
CA ASP A 408 22.90 1.33 22.27
C ASP A 408 22.89 2.88 22.26
N VAL A 409 22.01 3.52 23.04
CA VAL A 409 21.85 4.97 23.11
C VAL A 409 22.41 5.50 24.41
N LYS A 410 23.24 6.54 24.33
CA LYS A 410 23.79 7.19 25.54
C LYS A 410 22.72 8.05 26.17
N MET A 411 22.29 7.67 27.36
CA MET A 411 21.28 8.38 28.13
C MET A 411 21.89 9.07 29.36
N ASP A 412 21.25 10.15 29.79
CA ASP A 412 21.55 10.86 31.02
C ASP A 412 21.00 10.06 32.23
N GLU A 413 21.58 10.28 33.40
CA GLU A 413 21.14 9.67 34.67
C GLU A 413 19.72 10.11 35.11
N THR A 414 19.23 11.23 34.56
CA THR A 414 17.87 11.73 34.80
C THR A 414 16.76 11.01 34.05
N VAL A 415 17.11 10.07 33.14
CA VAL A 415 16.14 9.41 32.30
C VAL A 415 15.34 8.35 33.05
N ASN A 416 14.02 8.57 33.12
CA ASN A 416 13.05 7.61 33.63
C ASN A 416 12.21 7.04 32.49
N LEU A 417 12.48 5.80 32.12
CA LEU A 417 11.76 5.13 31.02
C LEU A 417 10.33 4.71 31.40
N GLU A 418 10.02 4.61 32.71
CA GLU A 418 8.68 4.28 33.20
C GLU A 418 7.70 5.43 32.95
N GLU A 419 8.13 6.67 33.17
CA GLU A 419 7.33 7.86 32.83
C GLU A 419 7.04 7.93 31.30
N ILE A 420 8.04 7.62 30.49
CA ILE A 420 7.85 7.57 29.02
C ILE A 420 6.87 6.46 28.63
N ALA A 421 6.98 5.30 29.27
CA ALA A 421 6.06 4.18 29.03
C ALA A 421 4.62 4.52 29.44
N LEU A 422 4.43 5.25 30.56
CA LEU A 422 3.12 5.77 30.98
C LEU A 422 2.56 6.77 29.95
N ALA A 423 3.39 7.72 29.52
CA ALA A 423 2.99 8.73 28.53
C ALA A 423 2.71 8.15 27.13
N THR A 424 3.06 6.91 26.88
CA THR A 424 2.90 6.22 25.57
C THR A 424 1.91 5.07 25.63
N SER A 425 0.88 5.17 26.45
CA SER A 425 -0.19 4.18 26.50
C SER A 425 -0.78 3.91 25.11
N GLY A 426 -0.91 2.62 24.76
CA GLY A 426 -1.41 2.18 23.45
C GLY A 426 -0.42 2.27 22.28
N ALA A 427 0.82 2.74 22.50
CA ALA A 427 1.90 2.71 21.51
C ALA A 427 2.36 1.27 21.24
N VAL A 428 2.78 0.99 20.01
CA VAL A 428 3.35 -0.31 19.63
C VAL A 428 4.89 -0.27 19.65
N GLY A 429 5.52 -1.44 19.59
CA GLY A 429 6.98 -1.57 19.68
C GLY A 429 7.74 -0.72 18.64
N SER A 430 7.21 -0.60 17.41
CA SER A 430 7.80 0.26 16.37
C SER A 430 7.78 1.74 16.73
N ASP A 431 6.73 2.21 17.42
CA ASP A 431 6.60 3.61 17.82
C ASP A 431 7.62 3.92 18.92
N LEU A 432 7.74 3.02 19.92
CA LEU A 432 8.70 3.15 21.01
C LEU A 432 10.15 3.14 20.50
N ALA A 433 10.47 2.28 19.54
CA ALA A 433 11.78 2.27 18.88
C ALA A 433 12.06 3.61 18.17
N ASN A 434 11.06 4.13 17.46
CA ASN A 434 11.15 5.42 16.77
C ASN A 434 11.31 6.58 17.76
N MET A 435 10.64 6.55 18.92
CA MET A 435 10.78 7.58 19.96
C MET A 435 12.22 7.65 20.49
N ILE A 436 12.83 6.52 20.79
CA ILE A 436 14.25 6.47 21.22
C ILE A 436 15.16 7.07 20.15
N ASN A 437 14.95 6.72 18.88
CA ASN A 437 15.72 7.24 17.78
C ASN A 437 15.53 8.76 17.57
N GLU A 438 14.28 9.26 17.58
CA GLU A 438 14.00 10.70 17.47
C GLU A 438 14.57 11.49 18.66
N ALA A 439 14.56 10.92 19.87
CA ALA A 439 15.18 11.54 21.04
C ALA A 439 16.71 11.67 20.86
N ALA A 440 17.37 10.64 20.34
CA ALA A 440 18.79 10.69 20.05
C ALA A 440 19.10 11.74 18.96
N ILE A 441 18.30 11.82 17.91
CA ILE A 441 18.42 12.84 16.85
C ILE A 441 18.22 14.24 17.45
N THR A 442 17.25 14.43 18.33
CA THR A 442 16.97 15.71 19.01
C THR A 442 18.12 16.14 19.90
N ALA A 443 18.72 15.22 20.66
CA ALA A 443 19.90 15.51 21.48
C ALA A 443 21.07 16.00 20.62
N VAL A 444 21.38 15.33 19.52
CA VAL A 444 22.44 15.73 18.58
C VAL A 444 22.15 17.09 17.94
N LYS A 445 20.92 17.36 17.54
CA LYS A 445 20.49 18.63 16.98
C LYS A 445 20.69 19.81 17.93
N HIS A 446 20.59 19.55 19.25
CA HIS A 446 20.88 20.54 20.30
C HIS A 446 22.34 20.53 20.75
N GLY A 447 23.25 19.86 20.05
CA GLY A 447 24.69 19.81 20.33
C GLY A 447 25.07 18.94 21.54
N ARG A 448 24.18 18.07 22.02
CA ARG A 448 24.42 17.19 23.17
C ARG A 448 24.85 15.79 22.70
N GLN A 449 25.60 15.09 23.55
CA GLN A 449 26.08 13.73 23.28
C GLN A 449 25.32 12.66 24.05
N VAL A 450 24.37 13.08 24.89
CA VAL A 450 23.52 12.21 25.71
C VAL A 450 22.06 12.64 25.56
N VAL A 451 21.16 11.68 25.63
CA VAL A 451 19.72 11.90 25.60
C VAL A 451 19.23 12.19 27.00
N SER A 452 18.48 13.26 27.17
CA SER A 452 17.82 13.64 28.44
C SER A 452 16.35 13.25 28.46
N GLN A 453 15.73 13.25 29.61
CA GLN A 453 14.29 13.02 29.79
C GLN A 453 13.44 13.96 28.90
N LYS A 454 13.88 15.23 28.78
CA LYS A 454 13.21 16.22 27.96
C LYS A 454 13.20 15.82 26.45
N ASP A 455 14.30 15.23 25.96
CA ASP A 455 14.36 14.79 24.55
C ASP A 455 13.42 13.63 24.29
N LEU A 456 13.25 12.75 25.26
CA LEU A 456 12.31 11.64 25.18
C LEU A 456 10.87 12.14 25.15
N PHE A 457 10.48 13.08 26.01
CA PHE A 457 9.14 13.68 25.94
C PHE A 457 8.91 14.44 24.62
N GLU A 458 9.92 15.15 24.11
CA GLU A 458 9.83 15.80 22.78
C GLU A 458 9.67 14.75 21.67
N ALA A 459 10.36 13.62 21.77
CA ALA A 459 10.22 12.50 20.82
C ALA A 459 8.84 11.84 20.89
N VAL A 460 8.27 11.68 22.10
CA VAL A 460 6.87 11.21 22.28
C VAL A 460 5.92 12.13 21.51
N GLU A 461 6.04 13.44 21.68
CA GLU A 461 5.21 14.41 20.98
C GLU A 461 5.40 14.33 19.45
N VAL A 462 6.66 14.22 19.00
CA VAL A 462 6.97 14.11 17.57
C VAL A 462 6.35 12.87 16.93
N VAL A 463 6.36 11.75 17.63
CA VAL A 463 5.83 10.48 17.12
C VAL A 463 4.30 10.46 17.18
N LEU A 464 3.67 10.94 18.26
CA LEU A 464 2.23 10.89 18.45
C LEU A 464 1.47 12.02 17.75
N VAL A 465 2.01 13.24 17.73
CA VAL A 465 1.32 14.45 17.25
C VAL A 465 2.00 15.08 16.03
N GLY A 466 3.25 14.68 15.76
CA GLY A 466 4.05 15.20 14.65
C GLY A 466 5.02 16.32 15.05
N LYS A 467 5.90 16.66 14.11
CA LYS A 467 6.91 17.71 14.32
C LYS A 467 6.27 19.10 14.38
N GLU A 468 6.92 20.00 15.10
CA GLU A 468 6.56 21.40 15.17
C GLU A 468 6.59 22.04 13.77
N LYS A 469 5.52 22.78 13.43
CA LYS A 469 5.37 23.43 12.12
C LYS A 469 5.77 24.88 12.21
N LYS A 470 7.03 25.20 11.94
CA LYS A 470 7.61 26.52 12.08
C LYS A 470 7.11 27.55 11.05
N ASP A 471 6.62 27.07 9.90
CA ASP A 471 6.24 27.94 8.79
C ASP A 471 4.78 28.42 8.86
N ARG A 472 4.00 27.92 9.82
CA ARG A 472 2.60 28.34 9.97
C ARG A 472 2.47 29.46 11.01
N ILE A 473 2.35 30.66 10.53
CA ILE A 473 2.06 31.84 11.36
C ILE A 473 0.54 31.93 11.51
N MET A 474 0.04 31.66 12.73
CA MET A 474 -1.36 31.91 13.06
C MET A 474 -1.59 33.40 13.25
N SER A 475 -2.74 33.91 12.82
CA SER A 475 -3.17 35.25 13.14
C SER A 475 -3.37 35.43 14.67
N ALA A 476 -3.30 36.64 15.17
CA ALA A 476 -3.53 36.90 16.59
C ALA A 476 -4.92 36.43 17.07
N GLU A 477 -5.92 36.50 16.18
CA GLU A 477 -7.27 36.04 16.44
C GLU A 477 -7.34 34.50 16.51
N GLU A 478 -6.78 33.79 15.51
CA GLU A 478 -6.71 32.32 15.52
C GLU A 478 -5.95 31.81 16.74
N ARG A 479 -4.81 32.44 17.07
CA ARG A 479 -4.03 32.08 18.25
C ARG A 479 -4.83 32.22 19.54
N ARG A 480 -5.66 33.27 19.64
CA ARG A 480 -6.54 33.48 20.76
C ARG A 480 -7.63 32.40 20.82
N ILE A 481 -8.27 32.08 19.70
CA ILE A 481 -9.31 31.07 19.62
C ILE A 481 -8.74 29.71 20.04
N VAL A 482 -7.61 29.28 19.43
CA VAL A 482 -6.96 28.01 19.77
C VAL A 482 -6.56 27.94 21.25
N SER A 483 -6.06 29.06 21.81
CA SER A 483 -5.69 29.09 23.24
C SER A 483 -6.89 28.83 24.15
N TYR A 484 -8.03 29.46 23.90
CA TYR A 484 -9.24 29.20 24.68
C TYR A 484 -9.80 27.80 24.46
N HIS A 485 -9.67 27.28 23.25
CA HIS A 485 -10.07 25.91 22.91
C HIS A 485 -9.27 24.88 23.74
N GLU A 486 -7.93 24.97 23.72
CA GLU A 486 -7.08 24.03 24.44
C GLU A 486 -7.22 24.18 25.98
N VAL A 487 -7.33 25.42 26.48
CA VAL A 487 -7.61 25.64 27.90
C VAL A 487 -8.99 25.16 28.29
N GLY A 488 -9.97 25.21 27.38
CA GLY A 488 -11.30 24.61 27.55
C GLY A 488 -11.22 23.12 27.88
N HIS A 489 -10.48 22.35 27.08
CA HIS A 489 -10.23 20.93 27.34
C HIS A 489 -9.54 20.71 28.67
N ALA A 490 -8.44 21.43 28.93
CA ALA A 490 -7.64 21.26 30.12
C ALA A 490 -8.43 21.63 31.38
N LEU A 491 -9.23 22.71 31.37
CA LEU A 491 -10.01 23.16 32.52
C LEU A 491 -11.16 22.21 32.81
N VAL A 492 -11.87 21.70 31.77
CA VAL A 492 -12.90 20.67 31.95
C VAL A 492 -12.29 19.40 32.53
N THR A 493 -11.11 18.99 32.09
CA THR A 493 -10.35 17.88 32.64
C THR A 493 -10.09 18.08 34.16
N ALA A 494 -9.54 19.23 34.55
CA ALA A 494 -9.19 19.50 35.94
C ALA A 494 -10.40 19.63 36.89
N LEU A 495 -11.57 20.00 36.34
CA LEU A 495 -12.82 20.15 37.09
C LEU A 495 -13.57 18.83 37.33
N GLN A 496 -13.21 17.76 36.64
CA GLN A 496 -13.83 16.46 36.76
C GLN A 496 -12.99 15.51 37.62
N LYS A 497 -13.67 14.54 38.30
CA LYS A 497 -12.98 13.59 39.17
C LYS A 497 -12.47 12.32 38.46
N ASN A 498 -13.02 12.05 37.29
CA ASN A 498 -12.83 10.78 36.59
C ASN A 498 -12.03 11.00 35.29
N THR A 499 -11.04 11.88 35.32
CA THR A 499 -10.21 12.26 34.16
C THR A 499 -8.74 12.11 34.52
N GLU A 500 -7.89 11.97 33.51
CA GLU A 500 -6.44 11.91 33.68
C GLU A 500 -5.85 13.30 33.88
N PRO A 501 -4.75 13.46 34.65
CA PRO A 501 -4.15 14.77 34.92
C PRO A 501 -3.55 15.40 33.66
N VAL A 502 -3.70 16.72 33.56
CA VAL A 502 -3.11 17.51 32.48
C VAL A 502 -1.60 17.61 32.70
N GLN A 503 -0.82 17.16 31.76
CA GLN A 503 0.64 17.24 31.79
C GLN A 503 1.17 18.46 31.03
N LYS A 504 0.57 18.81 29.92
CA LYS A 504 1.02 19.91 29.06
C LYS A 504 -0.14 20.46 28.23
N ILE A 505 -0.13 21.77 27.98
CA ILE A 505 -1.03 22.45 27.05
C ILE A 505 -0.19 23.27 26.10
N THR A 506 -0.45 23.19 24.79
CA THR A 506 0.30 23.96 23.78
C THR A 506 -0.59 24.41 22.64
N ILE A 507 -0.26 25.58 22.09
CA ILE A 507 -0.87 26.13 20.89
C ILE A 507 0.11 26.16 19.72
N VAL A 508 1.21 25.43 19.80
CA VAL A 508 2.19 25.29 18.73
C VAL A 508 1.70 24.29 17.69
N PRO A 509 1.50 24.73 16.42
CA PRO A 509 0.98 23.83 15.38
C PRO A 509 1.90 22.66 15.08
N ARG A 510 1.31 21.51 14.81
CA ARG A 510 2.03 20.26 14.49
C ARG A 510 1.78 19.78 13.06
N THR A 511 2.66 18.94 12.53
CA THR A 511 2.61 18.47 11.13
C THR A 511 1.44 17.53 10.86
N MET A 512 0.89 16.85 11.88
CA MET A 512 -0.29 15.98 11.73
C MET A 512 -1.62 16.74 11.74
N GLY A 513 -1.59 18.08 11.71
CA GLY A 513 -2.79 18.90 11.52
C GLY A 513 -3.30 19.58 12.78
N ALA A 514 -2.84 19.20 13.96
CA ALA A 514 -3.20 19.85 15.22
C ALA A 514 -2.70 21.30 15.25
N LEU A 515 -3.55 22.23 15.64
CA LEU A 515 -3.20 23.64 15.88
C LEU A 515 -2.71 23.89 17.30
N GLY A 516 -3.21 23.08 18.23
CA GLY A 516 -2.83 22.96 19.61
C GLY A 516 -3.17 21.55 20.09
N TYR A 517 -2.84 21.24 21.33
CA TYR A 517 -3.29 20.01 22.00
C TYR A 517 -3.06 20.07 23.51
N VAL A 518 -3.85 19.29 24.22
CA VAL A 518 -3.67 19.01 25.65
C VAL A 518 -3.12 17.60 25.79
N MET A 519 -1.98 17.45 26.44
CA MET A 519 -1.42 16.15 26.77
C MET A 519 -1.89 15.76 28.16
N GLN A 520 -2.49 14.58 28.24
CA GLN A 520 -2.89 13.94 29.49
C GLN A 520 -2.04 12.68 29.65
N THR A 521 -1.64 12.36 30.87
CA THR A 521 -0.89 11.13 31.16
C THR A 521 -1.61 10.41 32.30
N PRO A 522 -1.99 9.14 32.08
CA PRO A 522 -2.61 8.35 33.14
C PRO A 522 -1.64 8.16 34.32
N GLU A 523 -2.16 8.16 35.52
CA GLU A 523 -1.39 7.82 36.74
C GLU A 523 -1.07 6.32 36.81
N GLU A 524 -2.01 5.50 36.29
CA GLU A 524 -1.89 4.05 36.24
C GLU A 524 -2.47 3.52 34.92
N GLU A 525 -2.01 2.38 34.47
CA GLU A 525 -2.58 1.71 33.28
C GLU A 525 -3.95 1.11 33.66
N LYS A 526 -4.98 1.52 32.91
CA LYS A 526 -6.36 1.04 33.10
C LYS A 526 -6.82 0.23 31.89
N PHE A 527 -7.35 -0.95 32.15
CA PHE A 527 -7.93 -1.84 31.14
C PHE A 527 -9.45 -1.73 31.04
N LEU A 528 -10.12 -1.16 32.05
CA LEU A 528 -11.57 -1.02 32.09
C LEU A 528 -11.94 0.43 32.40
N ASN A 529 -12.84 0.98 31.58
CA ASN A 529 -13.45 2.28 31.81
C ASN A 529 -14.88 2.12 32.33
N THR A 530 -15.23 2.84 33.36
CA THR A 530 -16.58 2.92 33.88
C THR A 530 -17.46 3.83 33.00
N LYS A 531 -18.78 3.71 33.09
CA LYS A 531 -19.72 4.60 32.40
C LYS A 531 -19.41 6.08 32.70
N LYS A 532 -19.11 6.42 33.99
CA LYS A 532 -18.79 7.79 34.41
C LYS A 532 -17.49 8.33 33.81
N GLU A 533 -16.49 7.47 33.62
CA GLU A 533 -15.22 7.87 32.96
C GLU A 533 -15.46 8.16 31.48
N LEU A 534 -16.22 7.31 30.80
CA LEU A 534 -16.55 7.54 29.39
C LEU A 534 -17.40 8.79 29.19
N GLU A 535 -18.38 9.04 30.08
CA GLU A 535 -19.17 10.28 30.09
C GLU A 535 -18.27 11.50 30.30
N ALA A 536 -17.31 11.42 31.25
CA ALA A 536 -16.36 12.48 31.49
C ALA A 536 -15.46 12.74 30.28
N MET A 537 -15.00 11.68 29.57
CA MET A 537 -14.23 11.81 28.34
C MET A 537 -15.00 12.55 27.24
N ILE A 538 -16.33 12.29 27.12
CA ILE A 538 -17.16 13.02 26.14
C ILE A 538 -17.24 14.51 26.53
N VAL A 539 -17.42 14.82 27.80
CA VAL A 539 -17.49 16.23 28.28
C VAL A 539 -16.17 16.94 28.04
N VAL A 540 -15.03 16.28 28.30
CA VAL A 540 -13.68 16.80 28.02
C VAL A 540 -13.50 17.07 26.53
N ALA A 541 -13.88 16.11 25.66
CA ALA A 541 -13.76 16.26 24.22
C ALA A 541 -14.58 17.45 23.69
N LEU A 542 -15.71 17.75 24.29
CA LEU A 542 -16.55 18.89 23.88
C LEU A 542 -16.12 20.23 24.55
N GLY A 543 -15.15 20.21 25.47
CA GLY A 543 -14.69 21.36 26.23
C GLY A 543 -14.13 22.49 25.38
N GLY A 544 -13.32 22.18 24.36
CA GLY A 544 -12.77 23.19 23.48
C GLY A 544 -13.83 23.99 22.72
N ARG A 545 -14.79 23.29 22.12
CA ARG A 545 -15.91 23.91 21.41
C ARG A 545 -16.80 24.73 22.36
N ALA A 546 -17.05 24.24 23.58
CA ALA A 546 -17.80 24.97 24.59
C ALA A 546 -17.09 26.27 25.00
N ALA A 547 -15.77 26.26 25.11
CA ALA A 547 -14.98 27.44 25.38
C ALA A 547 -15.08 28.48 24.25
N GLU A 548 -14.98 28.04 22.98
CA GLU A 548 -15.17 28.94 21.83
C GLU A 548 -16.54 29.65 21.88
N GLU A 549 -17.63 28.93 22.07
CA GLU A 549 -18.97 29.50 22.12
C GLU A 549 -19.16 30.48 23.26
N ILE A 550 -18.69 30.14 24.48
CA ILE A 550 -18.82 31.00 25.66
C ILE A 550 -18.01 32.30 25.52
N VAL A 551 -16.86 32.24 24.87
CA VAL A 551 -15.92 33.37 24.82
C VAL A 551 -16.14 34.27 23.61
N PHE A 552 -16.41 33.68 22.46
CA PHE A 552 -16.45 34.39 21.18
C PHE A 552 -17.85 34.45 20.56
N ASP A 553 -18.85 33.83 21.18
CA ASP A 553 -20.20 33.67 20.62
C ASP A 553 -20.18 33.10 19.18
N THR A 554 -19.19 32.26 18.90
CA THR A 554 -18.98 31.61 17.61
C THR A 554 -18.32 30.26 17.82
N VAL A 555 -18.29 29.45 16.75
CA VAL A 555 -17.71 28.12 16.75
C VAL A 555 -16.89 27.94 15.50
N THR A 556 -15.76 27.24 15.61
CA THR A 556 -14.86 27.03 14.49
C THR A 556 -14.82 25.56 14.01
N THR A 557 -14.12 25.35 12.90
CA THR A 557 -13.88 24.00 12.37
C THR A 557 -12.82 23.23 13.16
N GLY A 558 -12.16 23.89 14.15
CA GLY A 558 -11.11 23.30 14.97
C GLY A 558 -11.58 22.08 15.77
N ALA A 559 -12.83 22.14 16.26
CA ALA A 559 -13.42 21.06 17.07
C ALA A 559 -13.88 19.82 16.28
N SER A 560 -13.56 19.70 14.98
CA SER A 560 -14.03 18.59 14.14
C SER A 560 -13.60 17.22 14.67
N ASN A 561 -12.34 17.07 15.05
CA ASN A 561 -11.79 15.83 15.58
C ASN A 561 -12.38 15.48 16.96
N ASP A 562 -12.60 16.49 17.79
CA ASP A 562 -13.16 16.32 19.15
C ASP A 562 -14.62 15.84 19.10
N ILE A 563 -15.40 16.38 18.17
CA ILE A 563 -16.76 15.95 17.91
C ILE A 563 -16.79 14.51 17.39
N GLU A 564 -15.87 14.13 16.49
CA GLU A 564 -15.75 12.77 15.98
C GLU A 564 -15.41 11.80 17.12
N GLN A 565 -14.46 12.15 17.96
CA GLN A 565 -14.06 11.35 19.12
C GLN A 565 -15.20 11.22 20.14
N ALA A 566 -15.87 12.30 20.49
CA ALA A 566 -17.03 12.29 21.38
C ALA A 566 -18.15 11.40 20.82
N THR A 567 -18.44 11.51 19.54
CA THR A 567 -19.46 10.68 18.86
C THR A 567 -19.08 9.21 18.87
N LYS A 568 -17.81 8.87 18.64
CA LYS A 568 -17.29 7.50 18.66
C LYS A 568 -17.43 6.87 20.05
N ILE A 569 -17.08 7.61 21.10
CA ILE A 569 -17.23 7.15 22.50
C ILE A 569 -18.73 6.93 22.82
N ALA A 570 -19.58 7.92 22.55
CA ALA A 570 -21.01 7.82 22.80
C ALA A 570 -21.66 6.64 22.06
N ARG A 571 -21.29 6.43 20.79
CA ARG A 571 -21.76 5.29 19.99
C ARG A 571 -21.32 3.97 20.62
N ALA A 572 -20.05 3.82 20.99
CA ALA A 572 -19.54 2.60 21.61
C ALA A 572 -20.23 2.28 22.96
N MET A 573 -20.54 3.31 23.77
CA MET A 573 -21.27 3.15 25.03
C MET A 573 -22.64 2.53 24.80
N ILE A 574 -23.35 2.97 23.76
CA ILE A 574 -24.70 2.52 23.44
C ILE A 574 -24.66 1.15 22.74
N THR A 575 -23.83 1.01 21.70
CA THR A 575 -23.92 -0.13 20.76
C THR A 575 -23.08 -1.33 21.17
N GLN A 576 -21.97 -1.12 21.89
CA GLN A 576 -20.97 -2.16 22.18
C GLN A 576 -20.90 -2.52 23.67
N TYR A 577 -21.02 -1.53 24.56
CA TYR A 577 -20.78 -1.74 26.00
C TYR A 577 -22.08 -1.96 26.80
N GLY A 578 -23.27 -1.80 26.18
CA GLY A 578 -24.54 -1.99 26.85
C GLY A 578 -24.78 -0.99 27.99
N MET A 579 -24.28 0.25 27.85
CA MET A 579 -24.37 1.30 28.87
C MET A 579 -25.59 2.22 28.68
N SER A 580 -26.43 1.94 27.68
CA SER A 580 -27.69 2.61 27.42
C SER A 580 -28.77 2.07 28.35
N GLU A 581 -29.64 2.95 28.87
CA GLU A 581 -30.82 2.55 29.62
C GLU A 581 -31.94 2.06 28.69
N HIS A 582 -31.98 2.58 27.46
CA HIS A 582 -33.01 2.25 26.47
C HIS A 582 -32.78 0.85 25.85
N PHE A 583 -31.55 0.56 25.41
CA PHE A 583 -31.20 -0.71 24.75
C PHE A 583 -30.70 -1.79 25.72
N GLY A 584 -30.33 -1.42 26.93
CA GLY A 584 -29.85 -2.36 27.94
C GLY A 584 -28.62 -3.13 27.49
N LEU A 585 -28.65 -4.45 27.66
CA LEU A 585 -27.48 -5.33 27.37
C LEU A 585 -27.47 -5.88 25.92
N MET A 586 -28.10 -5.19 24.99
CA MET A 586 -28.12 -5.62 23.60
C MET A 586 -26.86 -5.15 22.85
N GLY A 587 -26.13 -6.09 22.24
CA GLY A 587 -25.02 -5.77 21.33
C GLY A 587 -25.51 -5.38 19.95
N LEU A 588 -25.47 -4.10 19.62
CA LEU A 588 -26.06 -3.51 18.40
C LEU A 588 -25.04 -3.36 17.28
N GLU A 589 -23.74 -3.38 17.61
CA GLU A 589 -22.62 -3.36 16.68
C GLU A 589 -21.58 -4.41 17.09
N SER A 590 -20.88 -4.97 16.10
CA SER A 590 -19.72 -5.83 16.29
C SER A 590 -18.49 -5.23 15.61
N VAL A 591 -17.34 -5.36 16.26
CA VAL A 591 -16.06 -4.86 15.71
C VAL A 591 -15.52 -5.88 14.70
N GLN A 592 -15.47 -5.50 13.42
CA GLN A 592 -14.66 -6.16 12.41
C GLN A 592 -13.28 -5.47 12.36
N SER A 593 -12.27 -6.14 11.88
CA SER A 593 -10.92 -5.58 11.77
C SER A 593 -10.35 -5.07 13.10
N ARG A 594 -10.44 -5.89 14.14
CA ARG A 594 -10.05 -5.53 15.53
C ARG A 594 -8.64 -4.93 15.64
N TYR A 595 -7.71 -5.38 14.80
CA TYR A 595 -6.30 -5.02 14.87
C TYR A 595 -5.86 -3.92 13.88
N LEU A 596 -6.77 -3.36 13.07
CA LEU A 596 -6.47 -2.27 12.13
C LEU A 596 -7.21 -0.99 12.48
N ASP A 597 -8.43 -0.88 12.03
CA ASP A 597 -9.24 0.33 12.09
C ASP A 597 -10.38 0.26 13.11
N GLY A 598 -10.59 -0.92 13.70
CA GLY A 598 -11.67 -1.14 14.66
C GLY A 598 -13.06 -0.89 14.08
N ARG A 599 -13.23 -1.08 12.76
CA ARG A 599 -14.48 -0.79 12.07
C ARG A 599 -15.64 -1.57 12.67
N ALA A 600 -16.63 -0.84 13.17
CA ALA A 600 -17.86 -1.42 13.65
C ALA A 600 -18.83 -1.70 12.51
N VAL A 601 -19.51 -2.83 12.59
CA VAL A 601 -20.58 -3.25 11.67
C VAL A 601 -21.88 -3.34 12.45
N ARG A 602 -22.92 -2.71 11.94
CA ARG A 602 -24.25 -2.72 12.55
C ARG A 602 -24.89 -4.11 12.47
N ASN A 603 -25.46 -4.55 13.59
CA ASN A 603 -26.20 -5.81 13.73
C ASN A 603 -27.69 -5.54 14.00
N CYS A 604 -28.18 -4.33 13.72
CA CYS A 604 -29.55 -3.92 13.98
C CYS A 604 -30.25 -3.40 12.71
N GLY A 605 -31.56 -3.35 12.75
CA GLY A 605 -32.40 -2.81 11.68
C GLY A 605 -32.33 -1.27 11.59
N GLU A 606 -32.85 -0.71 10.51
CA GLU A 606 -32.83 0.73 10.22
C GLU A 606 -33.62 1.57 11.29
N ALA A 607 -34.72 1.05 11.82
CA ALA A 607 -35.48 1.74 12.86
C ALA A 607 -34.64 1.89 14.14
N THR A 608 -34.03 0.80 14.62
CA THR A 608 -33.14 0.81 15.79
C THR A 608 -31.93 1.71 15.56
N ALA A 609 -31.38 1.75 14.32
CA ALA A 609 -30.27 2.64 14.01
C ALA A 609 -30.65 4.13 14.17
N ALA A 610 -31.87 4.51 13.79
CA ALA A 610 -32.37 5.87 14.01
C ALA A 610 -32.51 6.21 15.50
N GLU A 611 -33.00 5.27 16.31
CA GLU A 611 -33.11 5.45 17.77
C GLU A 611 -31.71 5.57 18.43
N ILE A 612 -30.71 4.79 17.95
CA ILE A 612 -29.30 4.91 18.39
C ILE A 612 -28.78 6.33 18.10
N ASP A 613 -28.98 6.84 16.89
CA ASP A 613 -28.52 8.17 16.52
C ASP A 613 -29.21 9.27 17.35
N GLU A 614 -30.50 9.11 17.69
CA GLU A 614 -31.23 10.02 18.58
C GLU A 614 -30.65 10.01 20.01
N GLU A 615 -30.36 8.84 20.56
CA GLU A 615 -29.77 8.70 21.90
C GLU A 615 -28.34 9.28 21.94
N ILE A 616 -27.51 9.06 20.89
CA ILE A 616 -26.19 9.69 20.75
C ILE A 616 -26.32 11.22 20.75
N MET A 617 -27.22 11.78 19.95
CA MET A 617 -27.45 13.24 19.92
C MET A 617 -27.84 13.78 21.30
N LYS A 618 -28.69 13.08 22.03
CA LYS A 618 -29.13 13.45 23.38
C LYS A 618 -27.96 13.43 24.36
N MET A 619 -27.11 12.39 24.31
CA MET A 619 -25.92 12.25 25.15
C MET A 619 -24.90 13.36 24.86
N LEU A 620 -24.59 13.61 23.58
CA LEU A 620 -23.66 14.67 23.18
C LEU A 620 -24.16 16.06 23.62
N LYS A 621 -25.45 16.32 23.45
CA LYS A 621 -26.06 17.58 23.88
C LYS A 621 -25.98 17.78 25.41
N ALA A 622 -26.30 16.74 26.18
CA ALA A 622 -26.19 16.79 27.64
C ALA A 622 -24.74 17.03 28.10
N SER A 623 -23.78 16.33 27.51
CA SER A 623 -22.36 16.49 27.79
C SER A 623 -21.84 17.88 27.39
N TYR A 624 -22.33 18.44 26.30
CA TYR A 624 -21.99 19.79 25.85
C TYR A 624 -22.49 20.87 26.80
N GLU A 625 -23.75 20.76 27.26
CA GLU A 625 -24.30 21.69 28.25
C GLU A 625 -23.57 21.58 29.58
N GLU A 626 -23.11 20.38 30.00
CA GLU A 626 -22.28 20.21 31.20
C GLU A 626 -20.92 20.87 31.01
N ALA A 627 -20.24 20.72 29.86
CA ALA A 627 -19.00 21.42 29.58
C ALA A 627 -19.17 22.94 29.66
N LYS A 628 -20.25 23.48 29.07
CA LYS A 628 -20.58 24.93 29.16
C LYS A 628 -20.84 25.37 30.61
N ARG A 629 -21.55 24.57 31.41
CA ARG A 629 -21.81 24.85 32.79
C ARG A 629 -20.51 24.94 33.60
N LEU A 630 -19.59 23.95 33.42
CA LEU A 630 -18.30 23.91 34.09
C LEU A 630 -17.43 25.12 33.74
N LEU A 631 -17.32 25.46 32.45
CA LEU A 631 -16.51 26.58 31.97
C LEU A 631 -17.09 27.93 32.38
N SER A 632 -18.39 28.11 32.28
CA SER A 632 -19.05 29.37 32.69
C SER A 632 -18.90 29.65 34.19
N ALA A 633 -18.97 28.61 35.05
CA ALA A 633 -18.74 28.73 36.47
C ALA A 633 -17.27 29.00 36.83
N ASN A 634 -16.34 28.82 35.90
CA ASN A 634 -14.90 28.98 36.07
C ASN A 634 -14.28 29.96 35.07
N ARG A 635 -15.06 30.93 34.59
CA ARG A 635 -14.67 31.88 33.55
C ARG A 635 -13.37 32.63 33.88
N ASP A 636 -13.18 33.05 35.14
CA ASP A 636 -11.99 33.77 35.58
C ASP A 636 -10.71 32.92 35.41
N ALA A 637 -10.80 31.61 35.69
CA ALA A 637 -9.70 30.68 35.47
C ALA A 637 -9.43 30.47 33.99
N LEU A 638 -10.48 30.31 33.18
CA LEU A 638 -10.38 30.18 31.73
C LEU A 638 -9.64 31.36 31.11
N ASP A 639 -10.04 32.60 31.47
CA ASP A 639 -9.46 33.81 30.91
C ASP A 639 -7.99 34.00 31.35
N LYS A 640 -7.63 33.76 32.61
CA LYS A 640 -6.25 33.89 33.10
C LYS A 640 -5.30 32.86 32.50
N ILE A 641 -5.74 31.60 32.42
CA ILE A 641 -4.91 30.53 31.87
C ILE A 641 -4.73 30.71 30.36
N ALA A 642 -5.78 31.10 29.62
CA ALA A 642 -5.70 31.39 28.22
C ALA A 642 -4.76 32.56 27.91
N ALA A 643 -4.83 33.65 28.69
CA ALA A 643 -3.91 34.78 28.55
C ALA A 643 -2.44 34.36 28.73
N PHE A 644 -2.16 33.55 29.78
CA PHE A 644 -0.82 33.01 30.03
C PHE A 644 -0.34 32.07 28.94
N LEU A 645 -1.24 31.21 28.40
CA LEU A 645 -0.92 30.32 27.27
C LEU A 645 -0.63 31.09 25.97
N ILE A 646 -1.34 32.19 25.71
CA ILE A 646 -1.06 33.07 24.55
C ILE A 646 0.35 33.67 24.65
N GLU A 647 0.80 34.03 25.86
CA GLU A 647 2.13 34.60 26.06
C GLU A 647 3.24 33.54 25.94
N LYS A 648 3.07 32.39 26.61
CA LYS A 648 4.10 31.34 26.68
C LYS A 648 4.07 30.31 25.55
N GLU A 649 2.97 30.22 24.80
CA GLU A 649 2.67 29.23 23.73
C GLU A 649 2.60 27.78 24.24
N THR A 650 3.24 27.43 25.32
CA THR A 650 3.26 26.11 25.96
C THR A 650 3.36 26.27 27.47
N ILE A 651 2.48 25.58 28.19
CA ILE A 651 2.48 25.54 29.65
C ILE A 651 2.47 24.10 30.15
N THR A 652 3.16 23.87 31.28
CA THR A 652 3.19 22.57 31.94
C THR A 652 1.95 22.39 32.79
N GLY A 653 1.59 21.15 33.12
CA GLY A 653 0.50 20.86 34.06
C GLY A 653 0.70 21.48 35.46
N LYS A 654 1.95 21.57 35.93
CA LYS A 654 2.30 22.25 37.20
C LYS A 654 1.96 23.75 37.14
N GLU A 655 2.33 24.45 36.08
CA GLU A 655 2.01 25.87 35.85
C GLU A 655 0.50 26.10 35.70
N PHE A 656 -0.16 25.24 34.91
CA PHE A 656 -1.62 25.26 34.78
C PHE A 656 -2.33 25.12 36.12
N MET A 657 -1.96 24.13 36.91
CA MET A 657 -2.56 23.87 38.24
C MET A 657 -2.25 24.97 39.23
N LYS A 658 -1.06 25.59 39.17
CA LYS A 658 -0.70 26.74 40.01
C LYS A 658 -1.63 27.92 39.75
N ILE A 659 -1.82 28.32 38.48
CA ILE A 659 -2.72 29.42 38.11
C ILE A 659 -4.16 29.08 38.51
N PHE A 660 -4.59 27.84 38.29
CA PHE A 660 -5.94 27.39 38.64
C PHE A 660 -6.20 27.49 40.15
N ARG A 661 -5.27 27.00 40.99
CA ARG A 661 -5.38 27.07 42.43
C ARG A 661 -5.37 28.51 42.93
N GLU A 662 -4.50 29.35 42.39
CA GLU A 662 -4.43 30.79 42.69
C GLU A 662 -5.77 31.48 42.42
N VAL A 663 -6.39 31.23 41.30
CA VAL A 663 -7.72 31.80 40.93
C VAL A 663 -8.80 31.32 41.88
N LYS A 664 -8.74 30.06 42.30
CA LYS A 664 -9.74 29.42 43.18
C LYS A 664 -9.49 29.67 44.65
N GLY A 665 -8.39 30.30 45.03
CA GLY A 665 -8.00 30.51 46.44
C GLY A 665 -7.70 29.20 47.16
N ILE A 666 -7.27 28.16 46.46
CA ILE A 666 -6.92 26.86 47.01
C ILE A 666 -5.44 26.93 47.42
N PRO A 667 -5.07 26.68 48.68
CA PRO A 667 -3.68 26.70 49.10
C PRO A 667 -2.83 25.69 48.34
N GLU A 668 -1.57 26.02 48.07
CA GLU A 668 -0.61 25.07 47.53
C GLU A 668 -0.47 23.90 48.54
N PRO A 669 -0.37 22.64 48.07
CA PRO A 669 -0.05 21.54 48.96
C PRO A 669 1.30 21.85 49.64
N GLU A 670 1.38 21.74 50.96
CA GLU A 670 2.65 21.85 51.70
C GLU A 670 3.58 20.76 51.14
N GLU A 671 4.76 21.13 50.67
CA GLU A 671 5.81 20.19 50.23
C GLU A 671 6.20 19.36 51.46
N ALA A 672 5.66 18.14 51.58
CA ALA A 672 6.10 17.18 52.55
C ALA A 672 7.51 16.70 52.17
N ASP A 673 8.50 17.09 52.95
CA ASP A 673 9.89 16.64 52.88
C ASP A 673 9.96 15.10 52.72
N GLY A 674 10.33 14.62 51.57
CA GLY A 674 10.53 13.18 51.34
C GLY A 674 10.45 12.78 49.86
N GLU A 675 11.59 12.69 49.23
CA GLU A 675 11.88 12.41 47.80
C GLU A 675 11.20 11.18 47.15
N LYS A 676 10.08 10.69 47.65
CA LYS A 676 9.37 9.52 47.06
C LYS A 676 7.85 9.66 46.93
N LYS A 677 7.26 10.85 47.16
CA LYS A 677 5.81 11.07 47.00
C LYS A 677 5.42 12.26 46.13
N GLU A 678 6.38 12.95 45.48
CA GLU A 678 6.13 14.21 44.80
C GLU A 678 5.42 14.08 43.41
N GLU A 679 5.24 12.88 42.89
CA GLU A 679 4.66 12.71 41.56
C GLU A 679 3.15 12.38 41.51
N GLN A 680 2.54 12.07 42.65
CA GLN A 680 1.15 11.59 42.69
C GLN A 680 0.06 12.66 42.87
N GLU A 681 0.39 13.92 43.23
CA GLU A 681 -0.63 14.95 43.52
C GLU A 681 -0.81 16.03 42.45
N SER A 682 -0.09 16.00 41.36
CA SER A 682 -0.09 17.10 40.35
C SER A 682 -1.29 17.13 39.41
N GLY A 683 -2.46 16.73 39.83
CA GLY A 683 -3.61 16.81 38.93
C GLY A 683 -5.02 16.70 39.48
N ARG A 684 -5.17 16.38 40.77
CA ARG A 684 -6.53 16.20 41.33
C ARG A 684 -6.89 17.23 42.39
N ILE A 685 -7.92 18.02 42.10
CA ILE A 685 -8.61 18.84 43.12
C ILE A 685 -9.88 18.10 43.51
N LEU A 686 -9.86 17.53 44.72
CA LEU A 686 -11.06 17.07 45.39
C LEU A 686 -11.88 18.30 45.88
N MET A 687 -12.87 18.75 45.12
CA MET A 687 -13.87 19.63 45.67
C MET A 687 -14.65 18.89 46.76
N LYS A 688 -14.50 19.32 48.03
CA LYS A 688 -15.44 18.92 49.10
C LYS A 688 -16.82 19.41 48.70
N PRO A 689 -17.88 18.59 48.82
CA PRO A 689 -19.22 19.06 48.62
C PRO A 689 -19.55 20.15 49.66
N THR A 690 -20.12 21.26 49.22
CA THR A 690 -20.75 22.25 50.09
C THR A 690 -21.86 21.53 50.84
N GLU A 691 -21.70 21.48 52.19
CA GLU A 691 -22.71 20.94 53.08
C GLU A 691 -24.02 21.72 52.91
N THR A 692 -24.96 21.11 52.21
CA THR A 692 -26.39 21.48 52.34
C THR A 692 -26.92 20.64 53.49
N GLN A 693 -27.23 21.30 54.58
CA GLN A 693 -27.92 20.70 55.72
C GLN A 693 -29.22 20.03 55.21
N ALA A 694 -29.26 18.72 55.29
CA ALA A 694 -30.51 17.96 55.17
C ALA A 694 -30.62 17.13 56.46
N ALA A 695 -31.82 17.23 57.03
CA ALA A 695 -32.24 16.69 58.31
C ALA A 695 -32.03 15.16 58.43
N GLU A 696 -31.71 14.76 59.65
CA GLU A 696 -31.65 13.35 60.07
C GLU A 696 -32.97 12.62 59.85
N PRO A 697 -32.95 11.36 59.39
CA PRO A 697 -34.03 10.46 59.65
C PRO A 697 -33.66 9.47 60.77
N GLU A 698 -34.67 9.26 61.59
CA GLU A 698 -34.76 8.44 62.79
C GLU A 698 -34.24 7.00 62.61
N THR A 699 -33.62 6.50 63.67
CA THR A 699 -33.20 5.14 63.94
C THR A 699 -34.37 4.15 63.96
N VAL A 700 -34.36 3.13 63.08
CA VAL A 700 -35.15 1.92 63.21
C VAL A 700 -34.21 0.76 63.57
N LYS A 701 -34.57 0.09 64.68
CA LYS A 701 -33.84 -1.04 65.31
C LYS A 701 -33.87 -2.27 64.39
N GLU A 702 -32.75 -3.02 64.38
CA GLU A 702 -32.66 -4.41 63.98
C GLU A 702 -33.51 -5.33 64.86
N PRO A 703 -34.09 -6.40 64.31
CA PRO A 703 -34.43 -7.58 65.09
C PRO A 703 -33.46 -8.75 64.88
N GLU A 704 -33.28 -9.43 65.97
CA GLU A 704 -32.38 -10.53 66.27
C GLU A 704 -32.52 -11.78 65.40
N THR A 705 -31.42 -12.51 65.28
CA THR A 705 -31.21 -13.86 64.79
C THR A 705 -32.13 -14.92 65.37
N GLU A 706 -32.67 -15.80 64.53
CA GLU A 706 -33.09 -17.15 64.93
C GLU A 706 -32.48 -18.22 63.99
N LYS A 707 -32.14 -19.32 64.65
CA LYS A 707 -31.33 -20.47 64.23
C LYS A 707 -31.99 -21.37 63.19
N GLU A 708 -31.14 -22.06 62.40
CA GLU A 708 -31.44 -23.25 61.64
C GLU A 708 -32.25 -24.33 62.33
N PRO A 709 -32.88 -25.21 61.58
CA PRO A 709 -32.48 -26.61 61.67
C PRO A 709 -32.26 -27.34 60.34
N GLU A 710 -31.29 -28.24 60.39
CA GLU A 710 -31.04 -29.32 59.43
C GLU A 710 -32.29 -30.15 59.12
N THR A 711 -32.43 -30.63 57.90
CA THR A 711 -32.88 -32.01 57.62
C THR A 711 -32.71 -32.45 56.19
N GLN A 712 -31.83 -33.43 55.98
CA GLN A 712 -32.00 -34.70 55.25
C GLN A 712 -32.24 -34.70 53.71
N ALA A 713 -31.28 -35.37 53.10
CA ALA A 713 -31.24 -35.93 51.78
C ALA A 713 -32.45 -36.91 51.52
N THR A 714 -32.94 -36.87 50.29
CA THR A 714 -33.61 -38.05 49.72
C THR A 714 -33.31 -38.14 48.23
N GLU A 715 -32.61 -39.24 47.88
CA GLU A 715 -32.49 -39.77 46.53
C GLU A 715 -33.85 -40.07 45.93
N ILE A 716 -34.06 -39.78 44.64
CA ILE A 716 -34.98 -40.59 43.80
C ILE A 716 -34.35 -40.75 42.43
N GLN A 717 -34.16 -42.03 42.11
CA GLN A 717 -33.70 -42.61 40.84
C GLN A 717 -34.74 -42.45 39.73
N SER A 718 -34.22 -42.33 38.51
CA SER A 718 -34.59 -42.92 37.24
C SER A 718 -36.05 -43.19 36.88
N GLN A 719 -36.41 -42.72 35.67
CA GLN A 719 -37.01 -43.64 34.65
C GLN A 719 -36.94 -43.00 33.24
N GLU A 720 -36.30 -43.78 32.36
CA GLU A 720 -36.43 -43.73 30.92
C GLU A 720 -37.86 -43.89 30.45
N THR A 721 -38.29 -43.23 29.40
CA THR A 721 -39.20 -43.85 28.43
C THR A 721 -38.94 -43.26 27.02
N VAL A 722 -38.64 -44.18 26.16
CA VAL A 722 -38.62 -44.17 24.71
C VAL A 722 -40.00 -43.93 24.15
N ALA A 723 -40.14 -43.12 23.12
CA ALA A 723 -41.16 -43.30 22.09
C ALA A 723 -40.68 -42.66 20.75
N GLU A 724 -40.42 -43.54 19.80
CA GLU A 724 -40.46 -43.34 18.35
C GLU A 724 -41.90 -42.97 17.90
N GLU A 725 -42.01 -42.23 16.85
CA GLU A 725 -42.67 -42.48 15.54
C GLU A 725 -42.89 -41.17 14.79
N LYS A 726 -42.26 -41.06 13.64
CA LYS A 726 -42.71 -41.18 12.22
C LYS A 726 -43.61 -40.09 11.67
N SER A 727 -43.14 -39.66 10.48
CA SER A 727 -43.80 -39.15 9.26
C SER A 727 -44.38 -37.70 9.35
N GLU A 728 -44.06 -36.85 8.42
CA GLU A 728 -43.98 -36.84 6.94
C GLU A 728 -42.85 -35.95 6.45
#